data_5658f12f72490ddf54cb6d657d477166
#
_entry.id   5658f12f72490ddf54cb6d657d477166
#
_cell.length_a   1.000
_cell.length_b   1.000
_cell.length_c   1.000
_cell.angle_alpha   90.00
_cell.angle_beta   90.00
_cell.angle_gamma   90.00
#
_symmetry.space_group_name_H-M   'P 1'
#
loop_
_entity.id
_entity.type
_entity.pdbx_description
1 polymer ?
#
loop_
_entity_poly.entity_id
_entity_poly.type
_entity_poly.pdbx_seq_one_letter_code
_entity_poly.pdbx_strand_id
1 'polypeptide(L)'
;MKKELASKYDHKSVEKGKYQHWLEKEYFKAGDVSKKPYAIVIPPPNVTGKLHLGHAWDTTLQDMIIRYKRMQGYDALWLPGMDHAGIATQAKVEARMREEGISRYDLGREGFLEKAWSWKEEYASIIRAQWEKLGLSLDYSKERFTLDEGLSQAVKEVFVRLYEKGYIYQGKRIINWDPVQRTALSNIEVIHKEIEGAMYYFKYKIVDSDQELVIATTRPETMFADQAIFVHPDDERYKDLVGKYAINPANGEKLPIMADSYIDMDFGTAVMKCTPAHDPNDFALAKKYNLNMPICMNDDGTMNELCHKYQGMDRFECRKQLVADFEAAGIVDHIEKHLHQVGHSERSGAIVEPYLSKQWFVKMKPLAEAALANQKKDSKVNFVPERFEKTFTQWMENIEDWCISRQLWWGHQVPAWYHKETGEVYVGKTAPEDIENWTQDEDVLDTWFSSALWPFSTLGWPNTEDPLFKRYFPTNTLVTGYDIIFFWVSRMIFQSLEFTGQRPFEHVLIHGLIRDEQGRKMSKSLGNGVDPMDVIDQYGADTLRFFLTTNSAPGMDLRYIPEKLEASWNFINKIWNSARFVLMNIDEDLEYKDLKFDHLNLCDKWILNRLNNVIEEVDANMDKFEFVNVGSELYKFIWDDFCSWYIELTKVHLNSDNEVEKQASAHTLVYVLNAIVRMLHPFMPFVTEEIYQAIPHLEESICISKYPTVNPDFNDENINRQFTYLMDIVKGVREIRANYTIKNAIEVEYSIETKDENLQALLDQCVPYLKKLCNATCVGYNQKASKDIATAMIQGGNTLIVELGAYVDKEAEKQKLQAELQKLEGEIKRCTNMLSNEKFVSKAPQAKVDSERQKLEDYTSKYNAVKEKLAAM
;
A
#
# COMPACT_ATOMS: atom_id res chain seq x y z
N MET A 1 -31.38 6.25 30.09
CA MET A 1 -31.89 5.07 29.33
C MET A 1 -30.75 4.57 28.48
N LYS A 2 -30.33 3.33 28.70
CA LYS A 2 -29.34 2.68 27.83
C LYS A 2 -29.88 2.62 26.42
N LYS A 3 -29.02 2.85 25.42
CA LYS A 3 -29.37 2.65 24.02
C LYS A 3 -29.39 1.16 23.73
N GLU A 4 -30.55 0.62 23.37
CA GLU A 4 -30.62 -0.79 22.96
C GLU A 4 -29.94 -0.99 21.60
N LEU A 5 -29.11 -2.02 21.51
CA LEU A 5 -28.54 -2.45 20.25
C LEU A 5 -29.52 -3.31 19.46
N ALA A 6 -29.68 -3.07 18.18
CA ALA A 6 -30.55 -3.86 17.30
C ALA A 6 -30.21 -5.36 17.36
N SER A 7 -31.20 -6.22 17.11
CA SER A 7 -31.01 -7.67 17.15
C SER A 7 -29.98 -8.21 16.14
N LYS A 8 -29.76 -7.48 15.05
CA LYS A 8 -28.74 -7.78 14.02
C LYS A 8 -27.92 -6.54 13.77
N TYR A 9 -26.64 -6.73 13.52
CA TYR A 9 -25.78 -5.67 13.05
C TYR A 9 -26.15 -5.23 11.63
N ASP A 10 -26.37 -3.95 11.46
CA ASP A 10 -26.59 -3.31 10.16
C ASP A 10 -25.69 -2.08 10.04
N HIS A 11 -24.63 -2.20 9.23
CA HIS A 11 -23.65 -1.14 9.05
C HIS A 11 -24.26 0.17 8.55
N LYS A 12 -25.27 0.11 7.67
CA LYS A 12 -25.92 1.32 7.12
C LYS A 12 -26.58 2.17 8.21
N SER A 13 -27.25 1.50 9.14
CA SER A 13 -27.85 2.17 10.31
C SER A 13 -26.80 2.68 11.28
N VAL A 14 -25.73 1.91 11.50
CA VAL A 14 -24.63 2.25 12.43
C VAL A 14 -23.81 3.43 11.92
N GLU A 15 -23.50 3.49 10.64
CA GLU A 15 -22.70 4.56 10.03
C GLU A 15 -23.46 5.88 9.86
N LYS A 16 -24.79 5.81 9.73
CA LYS A 16 -25.62 6.95 9.39
C LYS A 16 -25.45 8.12 10.39
N GLY A 17 -25.00 9.26 9.88
CA GLY A 17 -24.92 10.54 10.61
C GLY A 17 -23.79 10.63 11.66
N LYS A 18 -23.05 9.53 11.95
CA LYS A 18 -21.98 9.57 12.94
C LYS A 18 -20.82 10.46 12.52
N TYR A 19 -20.39 10.34 11.27
CA TYR A 19 -19.28 11.15 10.79
C TYR A 19 -19.57 12.65 10.84
N GLN A 20 -20.77 13.05 10.42
CA GLN A 20 -21.20 14.45 10.51
C GLN A 20 -21.24 14.93 11.97
N HIS A 21 -21.74 14.09 12.88
CA HIS A 21 -21.74 14.40 14.32
C HIS A 21 -20.31 14.61 14.87
N TRP A 22 -19.34 13.77 14.50
CA TRP A 22 -17.95 13.91 14.93
C TRP A 22 -17.33 15.23 14.43
N LEU A 23 -17.65 15.63 13.19
CA LEU A 23 -17.19 16.91 12.62
C LEU A 23 -17.83 18.11 13.34
N GLU A 24 -19.15 18.07 13.61
CA GLU A 24 -19.86 19.12 14.34
C GLU A 24 -19.34 19.31 15.77
N LYS A 25 -18.89 18.21 16.38
CA LYS A 25 -18.27 18.23 17.72
C LYS A 25 -16.78 18.57 17.70
N GLU A 26 -16.19 18.76 16.53
CA GLU A 26 -14.76 19.07 16.34
C GLU A 26 -13.80 18.05 16.99
N TYR A 27 -14.20 16.75 17.10
CA TYR A 27 -13.36 15.73 17.76
C TYR A 27 -12.02 15.47 17.07
N PHE A 28 -11.88 15.86 15.81
CA PHE A 28 -10.67 15.66 15.01
C PHE A 28 -9.76 16.90 14.95
N LYS A 29 -10.19 18.01 15.54
CA LYS A 29 -9.44 19.26 15.51
C LYS A 29 -8.21 19.20 16.41
N ALA A 30 -7.06 19.56 15.85
CA ALA A 30 -5.80 19.69 16.56
C ALA A 30 -5.58 21.13 17.06
N GLY A 31 -4.63 21.32 17.98
CA GLY A 31 -4.24 22.63 18.50
C GLY A 31 -4.26 22.73 20.02
N ASP A 32 -4.42 21.63 20.74
CA ASP A 32 -4.33 21.60 22.21
C ASP A 32 -2.88 21.67 22.66
N VAL A 33 -2.41 22.89 22.98
CA VAL A 33 -1.02 23.16 23.36
C VAL A 33 -0.61 22.51 24.68
N SER A 34 -1.54 22.04 25.50
CA SER A 34 -1.26 21.33 26.75
C SER A 34 -0.77 19.90 26.53
N LYS A 35 -0.98 19.34 25.32
CA LYS A 35 -0.64 17.99 24.94
C LYS A 35 0.61 17.95 24.07
N LYS A 36 1.32 16.81 24.04
CA LYS A 36 2.43 16.57 23.12
C LYS A 36 1.91 16.48 21.68
N PRO A 37 2.51 17.17 20.69
CA PRO A 37 2.04 17.12 19.31
C PRO A 37 2.39 15.76 18.67
N TYR A 38 1.52 15.32 17.78
CA TYR A 38 1.77 14.23 16.84
C TYR A 38 1.11 14.59 15.50
N ALA A 39 1.88 14.59 14.42
CA ALA A 39 1.38 15.06 13.13
C ALA A 39 1.63 14.07 12.00
N ILE A 40 0.62 13.90 11.17
CA ILE A 40 0.70 13.28 9.83
C ILE A 40 0.14 14.29 8.83
N VAL A 41 0.83 14.47 7.70
CA VAL A 41 0.27 15.11 6.51
C VAL A 41 -0.14 14.02 5.54
N ILE A 42 -1.38 14.07 5.06
CA ILE A 42 -1.89 13.05 4.13
C ILE A 42 -1.05 13.05 2.85
N PRO A 43 -0.72 11.89 2.24
CA PRO A 43 -0.31 11.86 0.85
C PRO A 43 -1.43 12.46 0.00
N PRO A 44 -1.23 13.66 -0.60
CA PRO A 44 -2.33 14.37 -1.22
C PRO A 44 -2.78 13.63 -2.47
N PRO A 45 -4.02 13.11 -2.53
CA PRO A 45 -4.49 12.44 -3.72
C PRO A 45 -4.59 13.42 -4.89
N ASN A 46 -4.26 12.92 -6.06
CA ASN A 46 -4.39 13.64 -7.32
C ASN A 46 -5.87 13.89 -7.66
N VAL A 47 -6.23 15.12 -8.03
CA VAL A 47 -7.59 15.47 -8.45
C VAL A 47 -7.92 14.96 -9.87
N THR A 48 -7.46 13.77 -10.20
CA THR A 48 -7.61 13.14 -11.53
C THR A 48 -8.81 12.21 -11.64
N GLY A 49 -9.46 11.89 -10.52
CA GLY A 49 -10.58 10.96 -10.48
C GLY A 49 -10.96 10.54 -9.06
N LYS A 50 -11.85 9.56 -8.97
CA LYS A 50 -12.24 8.93 -7.71
C LYS A 50 -11.07 8.16 -7.09
N LEU A 51 -11.05 8.09 -5.76
CA LEU A 51 -10.11 7.26 -5.02
C LEU A 51 -10.37 5.77 -5.28
N HIS A 52 -9.30 5.01 -5.38
CA HIS A 52 -9.34 3.55 -5.53
C HIS A 52 -8.93 2.85 -4.23
N LEU A 53 -8.97 1.51 -4.23
CA LEU A 53 -8.71 0.71 -3.03
C LEU A 53 -7.32 0.94 -2.41
N GLY A 54 -6.30 1.26 -3.21
CA GLY A 54 -4.96 1.63 -2.72
C GLY A 54 -4.97 2.90 -1.88
N HIS A 55 -5.72 3.92 -2.28
CA HIS A 55 -5.91 5.13 -1.48
C HIS A 55 -6.67 4.85 -0.19
N ALA A 56 -7.70 3.98 -0.24
CA ALA A 56 -8.43 3.57 0.96
C ALA A 56 -7.50 2.86 1.96
N TRP A 57 -6.59 2.03 1.48
CA TRP A 57 -5.58 1.38 2.32
C TRP A 57 -4.62 2.38 2.97
N ASP A 58 -3.97 3.20 2.14
CA ASP A 58 -3.03 4.22 2.58
C ASP A 58 -3.63 5.14 3.67
N THR A 59 -4.82 5.70 3.40
CA THR A 59 -5.50 6.59 4.34
C THR A 59 -6.02 5.88 5.59
N THR A 60 -6.42 4.61 5.48
CA THR A 60 -6.87 3.86 6.67
C THR A 60 -5.72 3.57 7.63
N LEU A 61 -4.51 3.27 7.12
CA LEU A 61 -3.32 3.13 7.96
C LEU A 61 -3.02 4.40 8.74
N GLN A 62 -3.11 5.56 8.10
CA GLN A 62 -2.91 6.86 8.73
C GLN A 62 -3.97 7.17 9.79
N ASP A 63 -5.24 6.96 9.46
CA ASP A 63 -6.35 7.21 10.39
C ASP A 63 -6.23 6.36 11.65
N MET A 64 -5.86 5.10 11.49
CA MET A 64 -5.62 4.20 12.61
C MET A 64 -4.53 4.72 13.55
N ILE A 65 -3.39 5.17 13.00
CA ILE A 65 -2.29 5.75 13.78
C ILE A 65 -2.77 7.02 14.50
N ILE A 66 -3.43 7.92 13.80
CA ILE A 66 -3.91 9.20 14.36
C ILE A 66 -4.95 8.98 15.46
N ARG A 67 -5.91 8.08 15.28
CA ARG A 67 -6.90 7.74 16.33
C ARG A 67 -6.22 7.15 17.55
N TYR A 68 -5.30 6.21 17.35
CA TYR A 68 -4.52 5.62 18.43
C TYR A 68 -3.73 6.69 19.22
N LYS A 69 -3.00 7.57 18.53
CA LYS A 69 -2.22 8.65 19.18
C LYS A 69 -3.13 9.67 19.89
N ARG A 70 -4.29 10.02 19.33
CA ARG A 70 -5.29 10.87 19.98
C ARG A 70 -5.79 10.24 21.28
N MET A 71 -6.11 8.96 21.28
CA MET A 71 -6.55 8.23 22.47
C MET A 71 -5.42 8.06 23.49
N GLN A 72 -4.15 8.05 23.08
CA GLN A 72 -2.98 8.12 23.99
C GLN A 72 -2.77 9.51 24.62
N GLY A 73 -3.59 10.50 24.25
CA GLY A 73 -3.52 11.85 24.82
C GLY A 73 -2.62 12.82 24.07
N TYR A 74 -2.19 12.50 22.84
CA TYR A 74 -1.48 13.45 21.99
C TYR A 74 -2.44 14.49 21.40
N ASP A 75 -1.88 15.68 21.13
CA ASP A 75 -2.49 16.65 20.22
C ASP A 75 -2.22 16.18 18.77
N ALA A 76 -3.13 15.37 18.26
CA ALA A 76 -2.94 14.65 17.00
C ALA A 76 -3.49 15.45 15.81
N LEU A 77 -2.60 15.95 14.97
CA LEU A 77 -2.92 16.62 13.70
C LEU A 77 -2.85 15.61 12.55
N TRP A 78 -3.96 15.39 11.88
CA TRP A 78 -3.96 14.80 10.55
C TRP A 78 -4.43 15.82 9.53
N LEU A 79 -3.48 16.41 8.79
CA LEU A 79 -3.70 17.48 7.84
C LEU A 79 -4.16 16.93 6.50
N PRO A 80 -5.38 17.23 6.05
CA PRO A 80 -5.88 16.84 4.72
C PRO A 80 -5.37 17.75 3.61
N GLY A 81 -5.41 17.24 2.39
CA GLY A 81 -5.15 18.04 1.21
C GLY A 81 -5.12 17.22 -0.06
N MET A 82 -4.95 17.92 -1.18
CA MET A 82 -4.97 17.32 -2.53
C MET A 82 -3.88 17.92 -3.40
N ASP A 83 -3.44 17.14 -4.38
CA ASP A 83 -2.44 17.54 -5.36
C ASP A 83 -3.10 17.91 -6.70
N HIS A 84 -2.62 18.99 -7.31
CA HIS A 84 -3.10 19.44 -8.62
C HIS A 84 -2.70 18.49 -9.75
N ALA A 85 -1.65 17.67 -9.58
CA ALA A 85 -1.22 16.63 -10.50
C ALA A 85 -1.07 17.09 -11.97
N GLY A 86 -0.21 18.07 -12.20
CA GLY A 86 -0.03 18.81 -13.46
C GLY A 86 -0.40 18.07 -14.76
N ILE A 87 0.47 17.17 -15.24
CA ILE A 87 0.25 16.42 -16.50
C ILE A 87 -1.04 15.61 -16.46
N ALA A 88 -1.26 14.88 -15.37
CA ALA A 88 -2.37 13.93 -15.29
C ALA A 88 -3.73 14.61 -15.26
N THR A 89 -3.88 15.70 -14.52
CA THR A 89 -5.12 16.49 -14.47
C THR A 89 -5.36 17.21 -15.78
N GLN A 90 -4.32 17.86 -16.34
CA GLN A 90 -4.46 18.53 -17.63
C GLN A 90 -4.92 17.56 -18.72
N ALA A 91 -4.32 16.37 -18.81
CA ALA A 91 -4.72 15.34 -19.76
C ALA A 91 -6.19 14.93 -19.62
N LYS A 92 -6.71 14.86 -18.39
CA LYS A 92 -8.13 14.54 -18.13
C LYS A 92 -9.08 15.68 -18.56
N VAL A 93 -8.72 16.91 -18.24
CA VAL A 93 -9.48 18.10 -18.65
C VAL A 93 -9.52 18.21 -20.18
N GLU A 94 -8.38 18.06 -20.85
CA GLU A 94 -8.30 18.06 -22.32
C GLU A 94 -9.08 16.90 -22.96
N ALA A 95 -9.09 15.71 -22.33
CA ALA A 95 -9.90 14.59 -22.81
C ALA A 95 -11.40 14.91 -22.76
N ARG A 96 -11.90 15.49 -21.66
CA ARG A 96 -13.30 15.96 -21.55
C ARG A 96 -13.62 17.04 -22.58
N MET A 97 -12.70 18.00 -22.77
CA MET A 97 -12.87 19.05 -23.76
C MET A 97 -12.94 18.50 -25.20
N ARG A 98 -12.11 17.48 -25.52
CA ARG A 98 -12.19 16.82 -26.85
C ARG A 98 -13.54 16.14 -27.10
N GLU A 99 -14.15 15.55 -26.06
CA GLU A 99 -15.53 15.01 -26.18
C GLU A 99 -16.54 16.09 -26.47
N GLU A 100 -16.30 17.33 -25.99
CA GLU A 100 -17.09 18.54 -26.29
C GLU A 100 -16.71 19.17 -27.64
N GLY A 101 -15.70 18.65 -28.33
CA GLY A 101 -15.19 19.22 -29.61
C GLY A 101 -14.38 20.51 -29.47
N ILE A 102 -13.81 20.75 -28.29
CA ILE A 102 -13.06 21.97 -27.93
C ILE A 102 -11.60 21.62 -27.66
N SER A 103 -10.68 22.42 -28.23
CA SER A 103 -9.25 22.39 -27.90
C SER A 103 -8.89 23.45 -26.85
N ARG A 104 -7.87 23.22 -26.01
CA ARG A 104 -7.35 24.26 -25.11
C ARG A 104 -6.91 25.53 -25.85
N TYR A 105 -6.44 25.39 -27.08
CA TYR A 105 -6.00 26.51 -27.91
C TYR A 105 -7.16 27.40 -28.36
N ASP A 106 -8.39 26.86 -28.45
CA ASP A 106 -9.59 27.63 -28.78
C ASP A 106 -9.99 28.56 -27.62
N LEU A 107 -9.72 28.14 -26.38
CA LEU A 107 -10.05 28.90 -25.18
C LEU A 107 -8.93 29.85 -24.72
N GLY A 108 -7.71 29.59 -25.13
CA GLY A 108 -6.51 30.22 -24.54
C GLY A 108 -6.25 29.74 -23.09
N ARG A 109 -5.15 30.25 -22.53
CA ARG A 109 -4.68 29.82 -21.20
C ARG A 109 -5.71 30.10 -20.10
N GLU A 110 -6.29 31.29 -20.06
CA GLU A 110 -7.27 31.67 -19.03
C GLU A 110 -8.52 30.80 -19.09
N GLY A 111 -9.12 30.64 -20.25
CA GLY A 111 -10.33 29.82 -20.41
C GLY A 111 -10.08 28.33 -20.14
N PHE A 112 -8.89 27.82 -20.46
CA PHE A 112 -8.48 26.46 -20.06
C PHE A 112 -8.35 26.33 -18.54
N LEU A 113 -7.73 27.29 -17.87
CA LEU A 113 -7.57 27.27 -16.42
C LEU A 113 -8.92 27.31 -15.69
N GLU A 114 -9.90 28.06 -16.17
CA GLU A 114 -11.28 28.04 -15.64
C GLU A 114 -11.87 26.61 -15.67
N LYS A 115 -11.69 25.88 -16.78
CA LYS A 115 -12.14 24.49 -16.93
C LYS A 115 -11.39 23.58 -15.95
N ALA A 116 -10.07 23.76 -15.78
CA ALA A 116 -9.25 22.97 -14.86
C ALA A 116 -9.63 23.19 -13.39
N TRP A 117 -9.89 24.44 -12.99
CA TRP A 117 -10.37 24.74 -11.64
C TRP A 117 -11.76 24.16 -11.38
N SER A 118 -12.68 24.22 -12.36
CA SER A 118 -14.00 23.57 -12.24
C SER A 118 -13.88 22.06 -12.08
N TRP A 119 -13.00 21.43 -12.84
CA TRP A 119 -12.65 20.00 -12.68
C TRP A 119 -12.16 19.69 -11.28
N LYS A 120 -11.20 20.49 -10.76
CA LYS A 120 -10.66 20.32 -9.42
C LYS A 120 -11.74 20.37 -8.35
N GLU A 121 -12.68 21.34 -8.40
CA GLU A 121 -13.77 21.44 -7.41
C GLU A 121 -14.71 20.22 -7.45
N GLU A 122 -15.05 19.73 -8.64
CA GLU A 122 -15.85 18.53 -8.82
C GLU A 122 -15.20 17.32 -8.13
N TYR A 123 -13.95 17.04 -8.46
CA TYR A 123 -13.26 15.85 -7.94
C TYR A 123 -12.84 16.00 -6.47
N ALA A 124 -12.52 17.18 -6.00
CA ALA A 124 -12.29 17.45 -4.59
C ALA A 124 -13.53 17.13 -3.73
N SER A 125 -14.72 17.48 -4.22
CA SER A 125 -15.98 17.14 -3.53
C SER A 125 -16.21 15.64 -3.47
N ILE A 126 -15.92 14.90 -4.55
CA ILE A 126 -16.02 13.44 -4.60
C ILE A 126 -15.04 12.80 -3.62
N ILE A 127 -13.78 13.25 -3.59
CA ILE A 127 -12.74 12.74 -2.69
C ILE A 127 -13.14 12.95 -1.23
N ARG A 128 -13.62 14.13 -0.85
CA ARG A 128 -14.09 14.40 0.52
C ARG A 128 -15.26 13.48 0.89
N ALA A 129 -16.21 13.24 -0.01
CA ALA A 129 -17.32 12.29 0.23
C ALA A 129 -16.82 10.85 0.42
N GLN A 130 -15.75 10.44 -0.30
CA GLN A 130 -15.13 9.12 -0.10
C GLN A 130 -14.39 9.04 1.25
N TRP A 131 -13.69 10.10 1.67
CA TRP A 131 -13.07 10.18 3.00
C TRP A 131 -14.10 10.12 4.14
N GLU A 132 -15.24 10.79 3.98
CA GLU A 132 -16.37 10.72 4.91
C GLU A 132 -16.88 9.28 5.06
N LYS A 133 -17.12 8.58 3.95
CA LYS A 133 -17.58 7.18 3.95
C LYS A 133 -16.59 6.23 4.60
N LEU A 134 -15.28 6.47 4.44
CA LEU A 134 -14.22 5.72 5.13
C LEU A 134 -14.11 6.05 6.62
N GLY A 135 -14.72 7.15 7.07
CA GLY A 135 -14.67 7.59 8.47
C GLY A 135 -13.34 8.21 8.89
N LEU A 136 -12.63 8.88 7.97
CA LEU A 136 -11.28 9.42 8.22
C LEU A 136 -11.30 10.63 9.15
N SER A 137 -10.51 10.60 10.22
CA SER A 137 -10.47 11.63 11.26
C SER A 137 -9.57 12.82 10.91
N LEU A 138 -9.81 13.43 9.75
CA LEU A 138 -9.07 14.56 9.20
C LEU A 138 -9.47 15.89 9.86
N ASP A 139 -8.50 16.77 10.11
CA ASP A 139 -8.77 18.15 10.54
C ASP A 139 -8.97 19.06 9.33
N TYR A 140 -10.19 19.13 8.82
CA TYR A 140 -10.53 19.95 7.63
C TYR A 140 -10.30 21.44 7.81
N SER A 141 -10.14 21.95 9.04
CA SER A 141 -9.79 23.35 9.29
C SER A 141 -8.37 23.69 8.79
N LYS A 142 -7.57 22.68 8.47
CA LYS A 142 -6.19 22.78 7.98
C LYS A 142 -6.02 22.26 6.55
N GLU A 143 -7.13 21.99 5.84
CA GLU A 143 -7.07 21.46 4.48
C GLU A 143 -6.25 22.36 3.55
N ARG A 144 -5.37 21.73 2.73
CA ARG A 144 -4.51 22.43 1.77
C ARG A 144 -4.65 21.88 0.37
N PHE A 145 -4.26 22.68 -0.59
CA PHE A 145 -4.18 22.30 -2.02
C PHE A 145 -2.85 22.80 -2.59
N THR A 146 -2.17 21.99 -3.38
CA THR A 146 -0.81 22.31 -3.86
C THR A 146 -0.74 23.60 -4.70
N LEU A 147 -1.86 24.09 -5.28
CA LEU A 147 -1.95 25.38 -5.96
C LEU A 147 -2.58 26.49 -5.11
N ASP A 148 -2.81 26.29 -3.80
CA ASP A 148 -3.26 27.39 -2.96
C ASP A 148 -2.20 28.50 -2.86
N GLU A 149 -2.62 29.67 -2.40
CA GLU A 149 -1.73 30.84 -2.37
C GLU A 149 -0.49 30.63 -1.52
N GLY A 150 -0.63 30.05 -0.33
CA GLY A 150 0.49 29.83 0.59
C GLY A 150 1.51 28.82 0.02
N LEU A 151 1.04 27.73 -0.55
CA LEU A 151 1.91 26.73 -1.18
C LEU A 151 2.55 27.28 -2.46
N SER A 152 1.82 28.09 -3.23
CA SER A 152 2.37 28.75 -4.42
C SER A 152 3.49 29.74 -4.06
N GLN A 153 3.37 30.45 -2.92
CA GLN A 153 4.46 31.29 -2.42
C GLN A 153 5.68 30.46 -1.98
N ALA A 154 5.46 29.34 -1.31
CA ALA A 154 6.54 28.42 -0.93
C ALA A 154 7.30 27.90 -2.18
N VAL A 155 6.59 27.54 -3.22
CA VAL A 155 7.19 27.08 -4.50
C VAL A 155 8.06 28.17 -5.12
N LYS A 156 7.58 29.43 -5.17
CA LYS A 156 8.37 30.56 -5.67
C LYS A 156 9.62 30.80 -4.82
N GLU A 157 9.47 30.75 -3.50
CA GLU A 157 10.60 30.90 -2.56
C GLU A 157 11.68 29.84 -2.82
N VAL A 158 11.28 28.56 -2.96
CA VAL A 158 12.20 27.46 -3.24
C VAL A 158 12.90 27.65 -4.57
N PHE A 159 12.16 27.98 -5.64
CA PHE A 159 12.74 28.19 -6.97
C PHE A 159 13.79 29.32 -6.97
N VAL A 160 13.45 30.46 -6.42
CA VAL A 160 14.34 31.62 -6.36
C VAL A 160 15.61 31.30 -5.56
N ARG A 161 15.48 30.73 -4.35
CA ARG A 161 16.65 30.37 -3.51
C ARG A 161 17.57 29.34 -4.18
N LEU A 162 17.02 28.34 -4.84
CA LEU A 162 17.84 27.36 -5.56
C LEU A 162 18.53 27.99 -6.79
N TYR A 163 17.86 28.93 -7.47
CA TYR A 163 18.44 29.68 -8.56
C TYR A 163 19.61 30.58 -8.10
N GLU A 164 19.42 31.33 -7.02
CA GLU A 164 20.45 32.18 -6.41
C GLU A 164 21.69 31.38 -5.96
N LYS A 165 21.49 30.15 -5.47
CA LYS A 165 22.56 29.21 -5.14
C LYS A 165 23.24 28.61 -6.39
N GLY A 166 22.69 28.82 -7.58
CA GLY A 166 23.18 28.20 -8.81
C GLY A 166 22.83 26.70 -8.91
N TYR A 167 21.85 26.22 -8.12
CA TYR A 167 21.37 24.84 -8.21
C TYR A 167 20.27 24.70 -9.26
N ILE A 168 19.45 25.73 -9.47
CA ILE A 168 18.57 25.79 -10.63
C ILE A 168 19.29 26.52 -11.77
N TYR A 169 19.22 25.93 -12.96
CA TYR A 169 19.79 26.51 -14.17
C TYR A 169 18.95 26.18 -15.41
N GLN A 170 19.07 26.98 -16.44
CA GLN A 170 18.44 26.71 -17.73
C GLN A 170 19.51 26.14 -18.69
N GLY A 171 19.19 25.06 -19.39
CA GLY A 171 20.12 24.40 -20.28
C GLY A 171 19.45 23.70 -21.45
N LYS A 172 20.19 23.65 -22.58
CA LYS A 172 19.78 22.88 -23.76
C LYS A 172 20.38 21.48 -23.64
N ARG A 173 19.50 20.47 -23.47
CA ARG A 173 19.88 19.05 -23.25
C ARG A 173 18.94 18.13 -24.00
N ILE A 174 19.37 16.90 -24.24
CA ILE A 174 18.45 15.81 -24.59
C ILE A 174 17.63 15.46 -23.36
N ILE A 175 16.30 15.46 -23.53
CA ILE A 175 15.32 15.11 -22.52
C ILE A 175 14.40 14.02 -23.04
N ASN A 176 13.68 13.37 -22.15
CA ASN A 176 12.59 12.50 -22.51
C ASN A 176 11.36 13.36 -22.87
N TRP A 177 10.87 13.23 -24.09
CA TRP A 177 9.74 14.01 -24.59
C TRP A 177 8.53 13.13 -24.86
N ASP A 178 7.37 13.53 -24.34
CA ASP A 178 6.10 12.89 -24.65
C ASP A 178 5.42 13.65 -25.82
N PRO A 179 5.40 13.09 -27.03
CA PRO A 179 4.84 13.78 -28.20
C PRO A 179 3.32 13.87 -28.19
N VAL A 180 2.61 13.05 -27.40
CA VAL A 180 1.15 13.11 -27.27
C VAL A 180 0.75 14.23 -26.32
N GLN A 181 1.44 14.35 -25.18
CA GLN A 181 1.24 15.43 -24.21
C GLN A 181 2.00 16.71 -24.56
N ARG A 182 2.94 16.64 -25.49
CA ARG A 182 3.83 17.72 -25.93
C ARG A 182 4.57 18.38 -24.76
N THR A 183 5.20 17.55 -23.93
CA THR A 183 5.90 18.02 -22.74
C THR A 183 7.10 17.12 -22.37
N ALA A 184 8.06 17.73 -21.68
CA ALA A 184 9.18 17.03 -21.08
C ALA A 184 8.70 16.08 -19.96
N LEU A 185 9.41 14.96 -19.82
CA LEU A 185 9.28 13.99 -18.74
C LEU A 185 10.58 13.90 -17.95
N SER A 186 10.50 13.59 -16.67
CA SER A 186 11.67 13.16 -15.91
C SER A 186 12.02 11.68 -16.20
N ASN A 187 13.26 11.27 -15.97
CA ASN A 187 13.72 9.90 -16.26
C ASN A 187 12.87 8.83 -15.57
N ILE A 188 12.38 9.12 -14.36
CA ILE A 188 11.56 8.19 -13.58
C ILE A 188 10.10 8.07 -14.05
N GLU A 189 9.64 8.95 -14.95
CA GLU A 189 8.32 8.88 -15.61
C GLU A 189 8.34 8.05 -16.90
N VAL A 190 9.48 7.43 -17.23
CA VAL A 190 9.67 6.60 -18.42
C VAL A 190 9.70 5.12 -18.05
N ILE A 191 8.75 4.36 -18.58
CA ILE A 191 8.67 2.91 -18.40
C ILE A 191 9.30 2.23 -19.62
N HIS A 192 10.35 1.47 -19.41
CA HIS A 192 10.97 0.68 -20.47
C HIS A 192 10.23 -0.62 -20.69
N LYS A 193 9.86 -0.88 -21.94
CA LYS A 193 9.21 -2.11 -22.37
C LYS A 193 10.07 -2.78 -23.42
N GLU A 194 10.20 -4.08 -23.32
CA GLU A 194 10.84 -4.89 -24.35
C GLU A 194 9.86 -5.06 -25.52
N ILE A 195 10.28 -4.60 -26.70
CA ILE A 195 9.49 -4.73 -27.94
C ILE A 195 10.33 -5.36 -29.05
N GLU A 196 9.66 -6.12 -29.92
CA GLU A 196 10.25 -6.63 -31.15
C GLU A 196 10.21 -5.51 -32.20
N GLY A 197 11.35 -4.89 -32.46
CA GLY A 197 11.57 -3.91 -33.50
C GLY A 197 12.43 -4.47 -34.64
N ALA A 198 13.08 -3.56 -35.36
CA ALA A 198 14.03 -3.92 -36.42
C ALA A 198 15.31 -3.08 -36.33
N MET A 199 16.41 -3.69 -36.69
CA MET A 199 17.67 -3.05 -37.00
C MET A 199 17.78 -2.94 -38.52
N TYR A 200 17.91 -1.74 -39.01
CA TYR A 200 17.98 -1.43 -40.42
C TYR A 200 19.43 -1.13 -40.82
N TYR A 201 19.91 -1.79 -41.88
CA TYR A 201 21.27 -1.63 -42.37
C TYR A 201 21.21 -0.91 -43.72
N PHE A 202 21.82 0.31 -43.78
CA PHE A 202 21.80 1.18 -44.96
C PHE A 202 23.21 1.45 -45.51
N LYS A 203 23.29 1.50 -46.83
CA LYS A 203 24.54 1.81 -47.57
C LYS A 203 24.70 3.30 -47.75
N TYR A 204 25.82 3.82 -47.25
CA TYR A 204 26.26 5.21 -47.41
C TYR A 204 27.40 5.27 -48.38
N LYS A 205 27.28 6.03 -49.45
CA LYS A 205 28.37 6.20 -50.45
C LYS A 205 29.46 7.11 -49.92
N ILE A 206 30.71 6.71 -50.10
CA ILE A 206 31.88 7.54 -49.79
C ILE A 206 32.05 8.56 -50.92
N VAL A 207 32.26 9.83 -50.56
CA VAL A 207 32.49 10.89 -51.54
C VAL A 207 33.79 10.62 -52.29
N ASP A 208 33.76 10.77 -53.63
CA ASP A 208 34.88 10.53 -54.54
C ASP A 208 35.48 9.10 -54.46
N SER A 209 34.63 8.12 -54.20
CA SER A 209 35.00 6.69 -54.13
C SER A 209 33.83 5.80 -54.50
N ASP A 210 34.14 4.60 -55.02
CA ASP A 210 33.14 3.54 -55.24
C ASP A 210 32.85 2.71 -54.00
N GLN A 211 33.47 3.05 -52.85
CA GLN A 211 33.24 2.36 -51.56
C GLN A 211 31.93 2.81 -50.91
N GLU A 212 31.33 1.87 -50.22
CA GLU A 212 30.12 2.08 -49.39
C GLU A 212 30.41 1.72 -47.92
N LEU A 213 29.79 2.47 -46.97
CA LEU A 213 29.76 2.13 -45.57
C LEU A 213 28.37 1.59 -45.27
N VAL A 214 28.26 0.51 -44.51
CA VAL A 214 27.00 0.02 -44.00
C VAL A 214 26.80 0.49 -42.57
N ILE A 215 25.68 1.19 -42.30
CA ILE A 215 25.35 1.76 -41.01
C ILE A 215 24.06 1.11 -40.52
N ALA A 216 24.08 0.63 -39.27
CA ALA A 216 22.93 0.05 -38.62
C ALA A 216 22.18 1.07 -37.73
N THR A 217 20.87 1.12 -37.82
CA THR A 217 20.06 2.00 -36.96
C THR A 217 18.69 1.36 -36.67
N THR A 218 18.15 1.58 -35.46
CA THR A 218 16.77 1.25 -35.12
C THR A 218 15.78 2.38 -35.44
N ARG A 219 16.33 3.58 -35.80
CA ARG A 219 15.54 4.82 -35.97
C ARG A 219 15.86 5.53 -37.29
N PRO A 220 15.47 4.97 -38.45
CA PRO A 220 15.72 5.56 -39.75
C PRO A 220 15.18 6.98 -39.92
N GLU A 221 14.04 7.30 -39.29
CA GLU A 221 13.39 8.62 -39.35
C GLU A 221 14.23 9.76 -38.82
N THR A 222 15.26 9.49 -38.01
CA THR A 222 16.14 10.53 -37.47
C THR A 222 17.31 10.89 -38.39
N MET A 223 17.54 10.11 -39.45
CA MET A 223 18.68 10.32 -40.37
C MET A 223 18.74 11.69 -40.97
N PHE A 224 17.64 12.41 -41.12
CA PHE A 224 17.60 13.79 -41.65
C PHE A 224 18.37 14.78 -40.79
N ALA A 225 18.67 14.44 -39.53
CA ALA A 225 19.40 15.28 -38.59
C ALA A 225 20.83 14.78 -38.30
N ASP A 226 21.32 13.79 -39.04
CA ASP A 226 22.68 13.26 -38.90
C ASP A 226 23.73 14.34 -39.17
N GLN A 227 24.79 14.37 -38.35
CA GLN A 227 25.86 15.39 -38.47
C GLN A 227 27.25 14.80 -38.69
N ALA A 228 27.44 13.54 -38.36
CA ALA A 228 28.71 12.83 -38.55
C ALA A 228 28.50 11.32 -38.59
N ILE A 229 29.55 10.62 -38.98
CA ILE A 229 29.67 9.16 -38.85
C ILE A 229 30.90 8.91 -37.97
N PHE A 230 30.81 8.04 -36.99
CA PHE A 230 31.89 7.65 -36.10
C PHE A 230 32.28 6.19 -36.29
N VAL A 231 33.59 5.95 -36.22
CA VAL A 231 34.26 4.63 -36.24
C VAL A 231 35.26 4.55 -35.09
N HIS A 232 35.66 3.37 -34.69
CA HIS A 232 36.71 3.23 -33.67
C HIS A 232 38.09 3.59 -34.30
N PRO A 233 38.98 4.33 -33.58
CA PRO A 233 40.29 4.74 -34.13
C PRO A 233 41.20 3.55 -34.45
N ASP A 234 41.07 2.43 -33.79
CA ASP A 234 41.87 1.22 -33.97
C ASP A 234 41.23 0.18 -34.90
N ASP A 235 40.08 0.48 -35.52
CA ASP A 235 39.40 -0.43 -36.42
C ASP A 235 40.04 -0.37 -37.82
N GLU A 236 40.81 -1.39 -38.13
CA GLU A 236 41.54 -1.48 -39.43
C GLU A 236 40.59 -1.50 -40.64
N ARG A 237 39.32 -1.84 -40.50
CA ARG A 237 38.30 -1.86 -41.57
C ARG A 237 37.99 -0.44 -42.06
N TYR A 238 38.04 0.56 -41.19
CA TYR A 238 37.52 1.90 -41.44
C TYR A 238 38.57 3.02 -41.23
N LYS A 239 39.76 2.69 -40.73
CA LYS A 239 40.85 3.62 -40.42
C LYS A 239 41.20 4.57 -41.57
N ASP A 240 41.27 4.07 -42.80
CA ASP A 240 41.57 4.84 -43.98
C ASP A 240 40.43 5.75 -44.47
N LEU A 241 39.25 5.62 -43.85
CA LEU A 241 38.06 6.44 -44.16
C LEU A 241 37.94 7.65 -43.22
N VAL A 242 38.67 7.68 -42.11
CA VAL A 242 38.67 8.80 -41.18
C VAL A 242 39.18 10.07 -41.90
N GLY A 243 38.42 11.17 -41.76
CA GLY A 243 38.67 12.44 -42.45
C GLY A 243 38.06 12.56 -43.84
N LYS A 244 37.47 11.49 -44.38
CA LYS A 244 36.67 11.52 -45.62
C LYS A 244 35.19 11.85 -45.27
N TYR A 245 34.38 11.90 -46.30
CA TYR A 245 32.94 12.18 -46.18
C TYR A 245 32.12 11.03 -46.79
N ALA A 246 30.98 10.74 -46.21
CA ALA A 246 29.94 9.88 -46.77
C ALA A 246 28.68 10.69 -47.06
N ILE A 247 27.89 10.24 -48.02
CA ILE A 247 26.61 10.90 -48.39
C ILE A 247 25.51 10.29 -47.61
N ASN A 248 24.76 11.10 -46.86
CA ASN A 248 23.54 10.70 -46.18
C ASN A 248 22.47 10.37 -47.22
N PRO A 249 21.95 9.15 -47.26
CA PRO A 249 20.95 8.75 -48.26
C PRO A 249 19.58 9.40 -48.04
N ALA A 250 19.26 9.94 -46.85
CA ALA A 250 18.01 10.55 -46.56
C ALA A 250 17.87 11.98 -47.13
N ASN A 251 18.93 12.77 -47.15
CA ASN A 251 18.90 14.17 -47.56
C ASN A 251 20.02 14.58 -48.52
N GLY A 252 20.95 13.70 -48.81
CA GLY A 252 22.11 13.98 -49.74
C GLY A 252 23.24 14.80 -49.14
N GLU A 253 23.21 15.11 -47.84
CA GLU A 253 24.25 15.89 -47.17
C GLU A 253 25.56 15.06 -47.01
N LYS A 254 26.69 15.79 -47.00
CA LYS A 254 28.00 15.18 -46.77
C LYS A 254 28.30 15.14 -45.27
N LEU A 255 28.43 13.94 -44.75
CA LEU A 255 28.76 13.67 -43.34
C LEU A 255 30.24 13.36 -43.18
N PRO A 256 30.97 14.05 -42.29
CA PRO A 256 32.39 13.74 -42.02
C PRO A 256 32.48 12.40 -41.29
N ILE A 257 33.47 11.57 -41.67
CA ILE A 257 33.80 10.33 -40.96
C ILE A 257 34.85 10.65 -39.92
N MET A 258 34.54 10.45 -38.66
CA MET A 258 35.35 10.78 -37.51
C MET A 258 35.68 9.52 -36.69
N ALA A 259 36.71 9.63 -35.84
CA ALA A 259 37.09 8.52 -34.96
C ALA A 259 36.85 8.85 -33.50
N ASP A 260 36.27 7.91 -32.77
CA ASP A 260 36.12 7.98 -31.31
C ASP A 260 36.16 6.59 -30.66
N SER A 261 36.86 6.46 -29.53
CA SER A 261 36.95 5.22 -28.75
C SER A 261 35.66 4.79 -28.10
N TYR A 262 34.61 5.62 -28.16
CA TYR A 262 33.25 5.28 -27.74
C TYR A 262 32.62 4.15 -28.58
N ILE A 263 33.08 4.04 -29.86
CA ILE A 263 32.49 3.06 -30.79
C ILE A 263 32.97 1.65 -30.43
N ASP A 264 32.03 0.76 -30.29
CA ASP A 264 32.29 -0.66 -30.05
C ASP A 264 32.55 -1.36 -31.39
N MET A 265 33.76 -1.94 -31.55
CA MET A 265 34.20 -2.63 -32.78
C MET A 265 33.47 -3.94 -33.03
N ASP A 266 32.85 -4.52 -32.01
CA ASP A 266 32.13 -5.82 -32.05
C ASP A 266 30.59 -5.67 -32.13
N PHE A 267 30.08 -4.43 -32.09
CA PHE A 267 28.66 -4.16 -32.14
C PHE A 267 28.19 -3.71 -33.54
N GLY A 268 27.22 -4.40 -34.12
CA GLY A 268 26.63 -4.08 -35.42
C GLY A 268 27.67 -4.08 -36.53
N THR A 269 27.76 -2.97 -37.26
CA THR A 269 28.79 -2.75 -38.29
C THR A 269 30.06 -2.06 -37.76
N ALA A 270 30.11 -1.71 -36.48
CA ALA A 270 31.13 -0.85 -35.86
C ALA A 270 31.20 0.58 -36.47
N VAL A 271 30.12 0.97 -37.17
CA VAL A 271 29.98 2.31 -37.78
C VAL A 271 28.69 2.94 -37.23
N MET A 272 28.79 4.07 -36.58
CA MET A 272 27.68 4.74 -35.95
C MET A 272 27.38 6.09 -36.64
N LYS A 273 26.16 6.31 -37.06
CA LYS A 273 25.65 7.63 -37.40
C LYS A 273 25.46 8.46 -36.15
N CYS A 274 25.64 9.75 -36.21
CA CYS A 274 25.50 10.67 -35.10
C CYS A 274 24.37 11.66 -35.33
N THR A 275 23.30 11.54 -34.53
CA THR A 275 22.13 12.40 -34.59
C THR A 275 21.95 13.16 -33.27
N PRO A 276 22.67 14.25 -33.07
CA PRO A 276 22.87 14.88 -31.76
C PRO A 276 21.57 15.35 -31.04
N ALA A 277 20.54 15.68 -31.80
CA ALA A 277 19.31 16.20 -31.25
C ALA A 277 18.29 15.10 -30.85
N HIS A 278 18.57 13.82 -31.14
CA HIS A 278 17.64 12.69 -30.98
C HIS A 278 18.22 11.46 -30.29
N ASP A 279 19.45 11.58 -29.78
CA ASP A 279 20.12 10.53 -29.00
C ASP A 279 21.06 11.14 -27.95
N PRO A 280 21.02 10.68 -26.66
CA PRO A 280 21.86 11.23 -25.61
C PRO A 280 23.35 10.94 -25.77
N ASN A 281 23.75 9.81 -26.37
CA ASN A 281 25.15 9.48 -26.63
C ASN A 281 25.70 10.30 -27.78
N ASP A 282 24.91 10.46 -28.83
CA ASP A 282 25.23 11.31 -29.98
C ASP A 282 25.38 12.79 -29.56
N PHE A 283 24.51 13.22 -28.62
CA PHE A 283 24.60 14.56 -28.02
C PHE A 283 25.95 14.78 -27.27
N ALA A 284 26.40 13.78 -26.52
CA ALA A 284 27.71 13.86 -25.84
C ALA A 284 28.87 13.95 -26.81
N LEU A 285 28.85 13.14 -27.88
CA LEU A 285 29.85 13.20 -28.96
C LEU A 285 29.80 14.54 -29.67
N ALA A 286 28.61 15.03 -30.00
CA ALA A 286 28.46 16.33 -30.64
C ALA A 286 29.05 17.48 -29.83
N LYS A 287 28.87 17.48 -28.50
CA LYS A 287 29.55 18.45 -27.61
C LYS A 287 31.06 18.32 -27.66
N LYS A 288 31.58 17.09 -27.64
CA LYS A 288 33.04 16.83 -27.69
C LYS A 288 33.67 17.34 -28.97
N TYR A 289 32.98 17.21 -30.10
CA TYR A 289 33.47 17.57 -31.43
C TYR A 289 32.86 18.86 -31.98
N ASN A 290 32.06 19.59 -31.18
CA ASN A 290 31.43 20.85 -31.56
C ASN A 290 30.58 20.74 -32.85
N LEU A 291 29.80 19.68 -32.98
CA LEU A 291 28.89 19.46 -34.10
C LEU A 291 27.60 20.27 -33.94
N ASN A 292 26.92 20.56 -35.06
CA ASN A 292 25.57 21.11 -35.05
C ASN A 292 24.59 20.11 -34.48
N MET A 293 23.41 20.58 -34.03
CA MET A 293 22.38 19.76 -33.42
C MET A 293 21.01 20.10 -34.00
N PRO A 294 20.78 19.83 -35.30
CA PRO A 294 19.46 20.09 -35.90
C PRO A 294 18.42 19.12 -35.38
N ILE A 295 17.18 19.62 -35.25
CA ILE A 295 16.02 18.83 -34.82
C ILE A 295 15.18 18.52 -36.07
N CYS A 296 14.84 17.25 -36.33
CA CYS A 296 14.06 16.82 -37.49
C CYS A 296 12.59 16.50 -37.18
N MET A 297 12.13 16.66 -35.94
CA MET A 297 10.77 16.41 -35.50
C MET A 297 10.17 17.63 -34.84
N ASN A 298 8.87 17.82 -35.02
CA ASN A 298 8.05 18.76 -34.25
C ASN A 298 7.75 18.20 -32.84
N ASP A 299 7.20 19.04 -31.98
CA ASP A 299 6.82 18.70 -30.60
C ASP A 299 5.73 17.61 -30.49
N ASP A 300 4.95 17.42 -31.54
CA ASP A 300 3.91 16.38 -31.66
C ASP A 300 4.42 15.04 -32.25
N GLY A 301 5.72 14.96 -32.53
CA GLY A 301 6.34 13.78 -33.14
C GLY A 301 6.14 13.67 -34.66
N THR A 302 5.60 14.69 -35.32
CA THR A 302 5.59 14.75 -36.78
C THR A 302 6.93 15.24 -37.31
N MET A 303 7.26 14.86 -38.55
CA MET A 303 8.51 15.27 -39.18
C MET A 303 8.44 16.73 -39.62
N ASN A 304 9.51 17.52 -39.44
CA ASN A 304 9.58 18.92 -39.79
C ASN A 304 10.10 19.16 -41.20
N GLU A 305 10.39 20.43 -41.55
CA GLU A 305 10.83 20.87 -42.88
C GLU A 305 12.17 20.24 -43.33
N LEU A 306 13.02 19.80 -42.40
CA LEU A 306 14.29 19.13 -42.75
C LEU A 306 14.04 17.77 -43.41
N CYS A 307 12.89 17.22 -43.27
CA CYS A 307 12.54 15.89 -43.79
C CYS A 307 11.93 15.94 -45.20
N HIS A 308 11.94 17.09 -45.86
CA HIS A 308 11.54 17.28 -47.26
C HIS A 308 10.16 16.67 -47.56
N LYS A 309 10.09 15.68 -48.46
CA LYS A 309 8.82 15.05 -48.89
C LYS A 309 8.09 14.29 -47.76
N TYR A 310 8.75 14.03 -46.62
CA TYR A 310 8.17 13.38 -45.42
C TYR A 310 7.65 14.40 -44.39
N GLN A 311 7.78 15.70 -44.64
CA GLN A 311 7.29 16.74 -43.74
C GLN A 311 5.81 16.54 -43.40
N GLY A 312 5.46 16.66 -42.11
CA GLY A 312 4.13 16.49 -41.60
C GLY A 312 3.70 15.03 -41.37
N MET A 313 4.48 14.03 -41.77
CA MET A 313 4.20 12.65 -41.45
C MET A 313 4.48 12.36 -40.00
N ASP A 314 3.69 11.46 -39.35
CA ASP A 314 4.09 10.84 -38.10
C ASP A 314 5.42 10.13 -38.25
N ARG A 315 6.25 10.17 -37.19
CA ARG A 315 7.61 9.59 -37.20
C ARG A 315 7.68 8.12 -37.56
N PHE A 316 6.69 7.32 -37.17
CA PHE A 316 6.65 5.90 -37.49
C PHE A 316 6.18 5.65 -38.92
N GLU A 317 5.26 6.46 -39.43
CA GLU A 317 4.86 6.43 -40.85
C GLU A 317 6.03 6.89 -41.75
N CYS A 318 6.77 7.93 -41.31
CA CYS A 318 8.00 8.35 -42.00
C CYS A 318 9.04 7.21 -42.03
N ARG A 319 9.31 6.55 -40.90
CA ARG A 319 10.20 5.39 -40.84
C ARG A 319 9.83 4.33 -41.88
N LYS A 320 8.56 3.94 -41.89
CA LYS A 320 8.04 2.92 -42.79
C LYS A 320 8.18 3.31 -44.27
N GLN A 321 7.81 4.56 -44.60
CA GLN A 321 7.90 5.06 -45.98
C GLN A 321 9.35 5.25 -46.43
N LEU A 322 10.23 5.78 -45.56
CA LEU A 322 11.63 5.96 -45.85
C LEU A 322 12.32 4.63 -46.13
N VAL A 323 12.07 3.61 -45.35
CA VAL A 323 12.61 2.26 -45.55
C VAL A 323 12.14 1.69 -46.89
N ALA A 324 10.85 1.80 -47.22
CA ALA A 324 10.32 1.35 -48.52
C ALA A 324 10.97 2.09 -49.71
N ASP A 325 11.17 3.39 -49.58
CA ASP A 325 11.85 4.19 -50.60
C ASP A 325 13.33 3.78 -50.76
N PHE A 326 14.02 3.45 -49.67
CA PHE A 326 15.40 2.98 -49.67
C PHE A 326 15.55 1.55 -50.24
N GLU A 327 14.57 0.69 -49.98
CA GLU A 327 14.51 -0.64 -50.62
C GLU A 327 14.39 -0.50 -52.15
N ALA A 328 13.47 0.35 -52.59
CA ALA A 328 13.27 0.62 -54.01
C ALA A 328 14.52 1.24 -54.67
N ALA A 329 15.32 2.01 -53.97
CA ALA A 329 16.56 2.63 -54.41
C ALA A 329 17.81 1.72 -54.29
N GLY A 330 17.67 0.52 -53.65
CA GLY A 330 18.79 -0.42 -53.43
C GLY A 330 19.77 0.04 -52.33
N ILE A 331 19.32 0.94 -51.45
CA ILE A 331 20.12 1.52 -50.36
C ILE A 331 20.05 0.57 -49.10
N VAL A 332 19.00 -0.20 -48.95
CA VAL A 332 18.92 -1.18 -47.86
C VAL A 332 19.85 -2.34 -48.14
N ASP A 333 20.78 -2.62 -47.23
CA ASP A 333 21.62 -3.81 -47.29
C ASP A 333 20.81 -5.04 -46.82
N HIS A 334 20.30 -4.98 -45.58
CA HIS A 334 19.37 -5.96 -45.00
C HIS A 334 18.62 -5.38 -43.80
N ILE A 335 17.64 -6.09 -43.30
CA ILE A 335 16.86 -5.75 -42.10
C ILE A 335 16.82 -6.95 -41.18
N GLU A 336 17.13 -6.76 -39.92
CA GLU A 336 17.09 -7.81 -38.91
C GLU A 336 16.03 -7.53 -37.85
N LYS A 337 15.39 -8.58 -37.34
CA LYS A 337 14.58 -8.44 -36.14
C LYS A 337 15.46 -8.10 -34.94
N HIS A 338 15.06 -7.12 -34.16
CA HIS A 338 15.82 -6.63 -33.04
C HIS A 338 14.92 -6.42 -31.81
N LEU A 339 15.20 -7.21 -30.77
CA LEU A 339 14.52 -7.08 -29.49
C LEU A 339 15.26 -6.02 -28.64
N HIS A 340 14.57 -4.96 -28.26
CA HIS A 340 15.19 -3.87 -27.51
C HIS A 340 14.25 -3.19 -26.55
N GLN A 341 14.81 -2.51 -25.56
CA GLN A 341 14.06 -1.75 -24.54
C GLN A 341 13.68 -0.38 -25.11
N VAL A 342 12.38 -0.06 -25.11
CA VAL A 342 11.86 1.21 -25.60
C VAL A 342 11.13 1.93 -24.48
N GLY A 343 11.52 3.19 -24.24
CA GLY A 343 10.88 4.07 -23.25
C GLY A 343 9.45 4.45 -23.65
N HIS A 344 8.53 4.32 -22.71
CA HIS A 344 7.15 4.75 -22.85
C HIS A 344 6.80 5.72 -21.74
N SER A 345 6.05 6.75 -22.08
CA SER A 345 5.47 7.66 -21.07
C SER A 345 4.54 6.89 -20.13
N GLU A 346 4.77 7.00 -18.83
CA GLU A 346 3.87 6.41 -17.83
C GLU A 346 2.44 6.95 -17.95
N ARG A 347 2.28 8.19 -18.40
CA ARG A 347 1.01 8.91 -18.43
C ARG A 347 0.21 8.70 -19.70
N SER A 348 0.84 8.88 -20.87
CA SER A 348 0.16 8.75 -22.16
C SER A 348 0.27 7.35 -22.76
N GLY A 349 1.25 6.55 -22.33
CA GLY A 349 1.62 5.28 -22.95
C GLY A 349 2.35 5.43 -24.28
N ALA A 350 2.59 6.66 -24.76
CA ALA A 350 3.31 6.91 -26.00
C ALA A 350 4.77 6.53 -25.89
N ILE A 351 5.37 6.12 -27.02
CA ILE A 351 6.82 5.98 -27.14
C ILE A 351 7.47 7.35 -26.94
N VAL A 352 8.38 7.44 -25.99
CA VAL A 352 9.12 8.66 -25.65
C VAL A 352 10.15 8.95 -26.71
N GLU A 353 10.30 10.23 -27.06
CA GLU A 353 11.34 10.70 -27.96
C GLU A 353 12.50 11.34 -27.18
N PRO A 354 13.76 10.89 -27.36
CA PRO A 354 14.92 11.70 -27.01
C PRO A 354 14.90 12.99 -27.84
N TYR A 355 14.77 14.12 -27.17
CA TYR A 355 14.49 15.39 -27.83
C TYR A 355 15.35 16.52 -27.25
N LEU A 356 16.02 17.27 -28.13
CA LEU A 356 16.86 18.39 -27.72
C LEU A 356 15.98 19.58 -27.38
N SER A 357 15.95 19.98 -26.13
CA SER A 357 15.12 21.10 -25.68
C SER A 357 15.83 21.95 -24.63
N LYS A 358 15.46 23.23 -24.60
CA LYS A 358 15.89 24.19 -23.56
C LYS A 358 14.91 24.08 -22.39
N GLN A 359 15.39 23.61 -21.25
CA GLN A 359 14.56 23.33 -20.06
C GLN A 359 15.21 23.89 -18.80
N TRP A 360 14.45 23.96 -17.71
CA TRP A 360 14.95 24.24 -16.39
C TRP A 360 15.31 22.96 -15.67
N PHE A 361 16.45 22.94 -14.98
CA PHE A 361 17.01 21.79 -14.26
C PHE A 361 17.43 22.16 -12.86
N VAL A 362 17.36 21.18 -11.95
CA VAL A 362 17.96 21.21 -10.63
C VAL A 362 19.22 20.34 -10.63
N LYS A 363 20.34 20.91 -10.17
CA LYS A 363 21.57 20.15 -9.88
C LYS A 363 21.32 19.31 -8.64
N MET A 364 21.23 17.99 -8.82
CA MET A 364 20.82 17.09 -7.75
C MET A 364 21.95 16.68 -6.83
N LYS A 365 23.19 16.65 -7.29
CA LYS A 365 24.32 16.13 -6.51
C LYS A 365 24.48 16.76 -5.13
N PRO A 366 24.51 18.10 -4.94
CA PRO A 366 24.68 18.68 -3.61
C PRO A 366 23.49 18.38 -2.67
N LEU A 367 22.27 18.29 -3.20
CA LEU A 367 21.08 17.95 -2.43
C LEU A 367 21.10 16.48 -1.99
N ALA A 368 21.55 15.58 -2.87
CA ALA A 368 21.69 14.17 -2.57
C ALA A 368 22.78 13.90 -1.53
N GLU A 369 23.92 14.58 -1.63
CA GLU A 369 25.01 14.47 -0.65
C GLU A 369 24.54 14.88 0.76
N ALA A 370 23.74 15.95 0.87
CA ALA A 370 23.15 16.37 2.14
C ALA A 370 22.16 15.32 2.69
N ALA A 371 21.34 14.73 1.84
CA ALA A 371 20.40 13.67 2.22
C ALA A 371 21.12 12.41 2.71
N LEU A 372 22.15 11.96 1.99
CA LEU A 372 22.99 10.82 2.38
C LEU A 372 23.73 11.06 3.71
N ALA A 373 24.24 12.29 3.92
CA ALA A 373 24.90 12.66 5.15
C ALA A 373 23.92 12.65 6.35
N ASN A 374 22.68 13.07 6.13
CA ASN A 374 21.65 13.03 7.18
C ASN A 374 21.30 11.61 7.62
N GLN A 375 21.27 10.63 6.70
CA GLN A 375 20.97 9.22 7.03
C GLN A 375 22.03 8.54 7.90
N LYS A 376 23.19 9.19 8.11
CA LYS A 376 24.25 8.74 9.02
C LYS A 376 24.15 9.35 10.44
N LYS A 377 23.16 10.21 10.68
CA LYS A 377 22.93 10.90 11.97
C LYS A 377 21.84 10.21 12.78
N ASP A 378 21.81 10.48 14.10
CA ASP A 378 20.71 10.04 14.97
C ASP A 378 19.37 10.64 14.56
N SER A 379 19.39 11.83 13.94
CA SER A 379 18.21 12.52 13.39
C SER A 379 17.84 12.06 11.97
N LYS A 380 18.21 10.86 11.57
CA LYS A 380 17.87 10.30 10.26
C LYS A 380 16.36 10.07 10.10
N VAL A 381 15.91 9.91 8.87
CA VAL A 381 14.57 9.39 8.58
C VAL A 381 14.58 7.87 8.76
N ASN A 382 13.67 7.36 9.60
CA ASN A 382 13.53 5.93 9.85
C ASN A 382 12.59 5.29 8.84
N PHE A 383 13.11 4.43 7.99
CA PHE A 383 12.30 3.68 7.01
C PHE A 383 11.69 2.43 7.67
N VAL A 384 10.39 2.24 7.51
CA VAL A 384 9.67 1.06 7.98
C VAL A 384 9.00 0.38 6.78
N PRO A 385 9.47 -0.80 6.36
CA PRO A 385 10.61 -1.56 6.88
C PRO A 385 11.97 -0.97 6.44
N GLU A 386 13.00 -1.20 7.26
CA GLU A 386 14.36 -0.66 7.11
C GLU A 386 15.02 -0.95 5.75
N ARG A 387 14.65 -2.07 5.09
CA ARG A 387 15.21 -2.43 3.76
C ARG A 387 15.07 -1.32 2.70
N PHE A 388 14.06 -0.45 2.81
CA PHE A 388 13.86 0.66 1.87
C PHE A 388 14.85 1.82 2.07
N GLU A 389 15.54 1.89 3.20
CA GLU A 389 16.64 2.84 3.39
C GLU A 389 17.77 2.56 2.39
N LYS A 390 18.08 1.27 2.15
CA LYS A 390 19.07 0.88 1.13
C LYS A 390 18.61 1.29 -0.27
N THR A 391 17.34 1.11 -0.59
CA THR A 391 16.76 1.52 -1.87
C THR A 391 16.88 3.04 -2.09
N PHE A 392 16.54 3.82 -1.06
CA PHE A 392 16.72 5.27 -1.05
C PHE A 392 18.19 5.68 -1.26
N THR A 393 19.12 5.09 -0.50
CA THR A 393 20.55 5.40 -0.55
C THR A 393 21.14 5.14 -1.94
N GLN A 394 20.86 3.96 -2.51
CA GLN A 394 21.34 3.60 -3.86
C GLN A 394 20.84 4.57 -4.94
N TRP A 395 19.60 5.03 -4.83
CA TRP A 395 19.06 5.99 -5.77
C TRP A 395 19.70 7.36 -5.61
N MET A 396 19.94 7.84 -4.37
CA MET A 396 20.60 9.10 -4.09
C MET A 396 22.06 9.13 -4.59
N GLU A 397 22.78 8.01 -4.51
CA GLU A 397 24.17 7.91 -5.00
C GLU A 397 24.28 8.03 -6.51
N ASN A 398 23.23 7.67 -7.25
CA ASN A 398 23.20 7.64 -8.71
C ASN A 398 22.24 8.68 -9.33
N ILE A 399 21.83 9.67 -8.57
CA ILE A 399 20.83 10.63 -9.02
C ILE A 399 21.37 11.56 -10.10
N GLU A 400 20.60 11.77 -11.15
CA GLU A 400 20.87 12.71 -12.23
C GLU A 400 20.16 14.04 -12.00
N ASP A 401 20.58 15.09 -12.74
CA ASP A 401 19.92 16.39 -12.70
C ASP A 401 18.45 16.27 -13.09
N TRP A 402 17.59 16.93 -12.35
CA TRP A 402 16.14 16.84 -12.48
C TRP A 402 15.62 17.93 -13.41
N CYS A 403 15.01 17.56 -14.54
CA CYS A 403 14.26 18.46 -15.40
C CYS A 403 12.92 18.83 -14.73
N ILE A 404 12.75 20.11 -14.39
CA ILE A 404 11.61 20.60 -13.61
C ILE A 404 10.58 21.40 -14.42
N SER A 405 10.82 21.76 -15.64
CA SER A 405 9.89 22.50 -16.51
C SER A 405 8.99 21.55 -17.31
N ARG A 406 7.73 21.94 -17.45
CA ARG A 406 6.70 21.22 -18.21
C ARG A 406 5.94 22.21 -19.10
N GLN A 407 5.67 21.82 -20.34
CA GLN A 407 4.97 22.62 -21.35
C GLN A 407 3.47 22.45 -21.20
N LEU A 408 2.97 22.78 -20.02
CA LEU A 408 1.57 22.69 -19.57
C LEU A 408 1.06 24.07 -19.17
N TRP A 409 -0.25 24.18 -19.01
CA TRP A 409 -0.88 25.37 -18.44
C TRP A 409 -1.37 25.18 -17.00
N TRP A 410 -1.71 23.94 -16.63
CA TRP A 410 -2.13 23.61 -15.28
C TRP A 410 -0.93 23.29 -14.38
N GLY A 411 -0.62 24.18 -13.46
CA GLY A 411 0.48 24.04 -12.52
C GLY A 411 1.08 25.38 -12.08
N HIS A 412 2.19 25.34 -11.35
CA HIS A 412 2.93 26.52 -10.93
C HIS A 412 3.75 27.06 -12.09
N GLN A 413 3.38 28.20 -12.64
CA GLN A 413 4.13 28.83 -13.71
C GLN A 413 5.54 29.20 -13.22
N VAL A 414 6.55 28.95 -14.05
CA VAL A 414 7.95 29.23 -13.75
C VAL A 414 8.12 30.73 -13.41
N PRO A 415 8.68 31.08 -12.23
CA PRO A 415 8.82 32.47 -11.82
C PRO A 415 10.08 33.10 -12.43
N ALA A 416 10.13 33.09 -13.75
CA ALA A 416 11.20 33.66 -14.56
C ALA A 416 10.61 34.51 -15.70
N TRP A 417 11.26 35.61 -16.04
CA TRP A 417 10.85 36.52 -17.09
C TRP A 417 12.01 36.79 -18.05
N TYR A 418 11.74 36.93 -19.31
CA TYR A 418 12.69 37.23 -20.37
C TYR A 418 12.47 38.65 -20.88
N HIS A 419 13.53 39.48 -20.85
CA HIS A 419 13.47 40.81 -21.43
C HIS A 419 13.33 40.72 -22.94
N LYS A 420 12.29 41.40 -23.49
CA LYS A 420 11.88 41.27 -24.92
C LYS A 420 12.96 41.65 -25.90
N GLU A 421 13.79 42.63 -25.58
CA GLU A 421 14.86 43.13 -26.46
C GLU A 421 16.18 42.43 -26.20
N THR A 422 16.62 42.27 -24.96
CA THR A 422 17.95 41.78 -24.62
C THR A 422 18.02 40.26 -24.43
N GLY A 423 16.89 39.61 -24.18
CA GLY A 423 16.86 38.20 -23.82
C GLY A 423 17.38 37.91 -22.40
N GLU A 424 17.64 38.95 -21.60
CA GLU A 424 18.07 38.81 -20.22
C GLU A 424 16.98 38.06 -19.39
N VAL A 425 17.45 37.20 -18.46
CA VAL A 425 16.56 36.40 -17.61
C VAL A 425 16.50 37.02 -16.22
N TYR A 426 15.29 37.39 -15.79
CA TYR A 426 14.99 37.78 -14.42
C TYR A 426 14.28 36.63 -13.69
N VAL A 427 14.75 36.24 -12.53
CA VAL A 427 14.09 35.25 -11.66
C VAL A 427 13.72 35.91 -10.33
N GLY A 428 12.43 35.86 -9.96
CA GLY A 428 11.96 36.54 -8.76
C GLY A 428 10.64 35.98 -8.26
N LYS A 429 10.30 36.31 -7.00
CA LYS A 429 8.99 35.94 -6.42
C LYS A 429 7.85 36.77 -6.98
N THR A 430 8.17 37.94 -7.46
CA THR A 430 7.25 38.91 -8.12
C THR A 430 7.77 39.24 -9.50
N ALA A 431 6.89 39.69 -10.39
CA ALA A 431 7.28 40.19 -11.68
C ALA A 431 8.20 41.44 -11.57
N PRO A 432 9.05 41.71 -12.58
CA PRO A 432 9.83 42.93 -12.67
C PRO A 432 8.92 44.19 -12.63
N GLU A 433 9.45 45.33 -12.12
CA GLU A 433 8.67 46.58 -12.01
C GLU A 433 8.19 47.11 -13.39
N ASP A 434 9.02 46.93 -14.41
CA ASP A 434 8.73 47.32 -15.80
C ASP A 434 8.20 46.13 -16.63
N ILE A 435 7.16 45.48 -16.15
CA ILE A 435 6.62 44.20 -16.70
C ILE A 435 6.27 44.27 -18.20
N GLU A 436 6.02 45.46 -18.74
CA GLU A 436 5.73 45.64 -20.17
C GLU A 436 6.91 45.27 -21.09
N ASN A 437 8.14 45.31 -20.55
CA ASN A 437 9.37 44.94 -21.27
C ASN A 437 9.73 43.45 -21.12
N TRP A 438 8.99 42.70 -20.36
CA TRP A 438 9.27 41.31 -20.02
C TRP A 438 8.13 40.38 -20.45
N THR A 439 8.52 39.13 -20.69
CA THR A 439 7.55 38.03 -20.93
C THR A 439 7.85 36.94 -19.93
N GLN A 440 6.85 36.51 -19.17
CA GLN A 440 7.00 35.41 -18.24
C GLN A 440 7.19 34.10 -19.01
N ASP A 441 8.02 33.21 -18.47
CA ASP A 441 8.14 31.83 -18.96
C ASP A 441 6.78 31.15 -19.01
N GLU A 442 6.45 30.51 -20.14
CA GLU A 442 5.14 29.90 -20.33
C GLU A 442 5.02 28.53 -19.65
N ASP A 443 6.16 27.90 -19.33
CA ASP A 443 6.19 26.59 -18.71
C ASP A 443 5.70 26.63 -17.26
N VAL A 444 5.24 25.48 -16.78
CA VAL A 444 4.95 25.25 -15.37
C VAL A 444 5.99 24.30 -14.78
N LEU A 445 6.07 24.26 -13.46
CA LEU A 445 6.95 23.34 -12.74
C LEU A 445 6.34 21.95 -12.68
N ASP A 446 7.20 20.93 -12.66
CA ASP A 446 6.85 19.55 -12.38
C ASP A 446 6.04 19.45 -11.09
N THR A 447 4.94 18.67 -11.08
CA THR A 447 4.09 18.49 -9.89
C THR A 447 4.88 18.04 -8.66
N TRP A 448 5.90 17.21 -8.87
CA TRP A 448 6.76 16.73 -7.80
C TRP A 448 7.64 17.82 -7.17
N PHE A 449 7.84 18.96 -7.84
CA PHE A 449 8.55 20.11 -7.29
C PHE A 449 7.76 20.75 -6.14
N SER A 450 6.48 20.94 -6.32
CA SER A 450 5.59 21.46 -5.26
C SER A 450 5.25 20.40 -4.23
N SER A 451 4.98 19.16 -4.65
CA SER A 451 4.63 18.05 -3.76
C SER A 451 5.76 17.70 -2.79
N ALA A 452 7.02 17.93 -3.17
CA ALA A 452 8.19 17.73 -2.30
C ALA A 452 8.23 18.69 -1.10
N LEU A 453 7.53 19.80 -1.15
CA LEU A 453 7.47 20.79 -0.07
C LEU A 453 6.37 20.47 0.95
N TRP A 454 5.52 19.49 0.66
CA TRP A 454 4.28 19.17 1.38
C TRP A 454 4.44 19.08 2.90
N PRO A 455 5.47 18.44 3.47
CA PRO A 455 5.61 18.29 4.93
C PRO A 455 5.78 19.61 5.68
N PHE A 456 6.28 20.65 5.05
CA PHE A 456 6.58 21.93 5.69
C PHE A 456 5.81 23.10 5.09
N SER A 457 5.54 23.12 3.80
CA SER A 457 4.74 24.17 3.17
C SER A 457 3.29 24.20 3.67
N THR A 458 2.70 23.00 3.92
CA THR A 458 1.35 22.87 4.48
C THR A 458 1.21 23.45 5.90
N LEU A 459 2.32 23.53 6.62
CA LEU A 459 2.39 24.05 7.98
C LEU A 459 2.76 25.54 8.08
N GLY A 460 2.84 26.22 6.92
CA GLY A 460 3.03 27.69 6.88
C GLY A 460 4.41 28.16 6.42
N TRP A 461 5.39 27.26 6.21
CA TRP A 461 6.67 27.64 5.61
C TRP A 461 6.43 28.33 4.25
N PRO A 462 7.14 29.42 3.89
CA PRO A 462 8.42 29.90 4.42
C PRO A 462 8.36 30.77 5.69
N ASN A 463 7.18 31.02 6.26
CA ASN A 463 7.07 31.68 7.56
C ASN A 463 7.45 30.72 8.69
N THR A 464 8.72 30.72 9.10
CA THR A 464 9.21 29.85 10.19
C THR A 464 8.63 30.21 11.58
N GLU A 465 7.98 31.38 11.70
CA GLU A 465 7.29 31.78 12.91
C GLU A 465 5.84 31.31 12.98
N ASP A 466 5.34 30.69 11.93
CA ASP A 466 3.98 30.14 11.90
C ASP A 466 3.77 29.14 13.06
N PRO A 467 2.70 29.30 13.86
CA PRO A 467 2.43 28.41 14.99
C PRO A 467 2.30 26.92 14.61
N LEU A 468 1.76 26.61 13.41
CA LEU A 468 1.66 25.22 12.94
C LEU A 468 3.04 24.66 12.62
N PHE A 469 3.88 25.43 11.93
CA PHE A 469 5.25 25.02 11.59
C PHE A 469 6.07 24.77 12.86
N LYS A 470 6.07 25.71 13.80
CA LYS A 470 6.80 25.56 15.06
C LYS A 470 6.35 24.35 15.88
N ARG A 471 5.06 24.03 15.83
CA ARG A 471 4.50 22.99 16.66
C ARG A 471 4.62 21.57 16.05
N TYR A 472 4.35 21.43 14.75
CA TYR A 472 4.16 20.12 14.13
C TYR A 472 5.26 19.73 13.16
N PHE A 473 6.20 20.61 12.85
CA PHE A 473 7.33 20.28 11.99
C PHE A 473 8.61 20.02 12.82
N PRO A 474 9.41 18.97 12.53
CA PRO A 474 9.15 17.88 11.58
C PRO A 474 7.92 17.03 11.99
N THR A 475 7.19 16.48 10.99
CA THR A 475 6.06 15.59 11.28
C THR A 475 6.53 14.24 11.84
N ASN A 476 5.64 13.47 12.46
CA ASN A 476 6.03 12.23 13.11
C ASN A 476 6.12 11.06 12.15
N THR A 477 5.09 10.88 11.30
CA THR A 477 5.00 9.74 10.41
C THR A 477 4.48 10.17 9.04
N LEU A 478 5.12 9.67 7.99
CA LEU A 478 4.59 9.65 6.64
C LEU A 478 4.18 8.22 6.31
N VAL A 479 3.03 8.03 5.67
CA VAL A 479 2.60 6.73 5.15
C VAL A 479 2.51 6.85 3.63
N THR A 480 3.08 5.90 2.90
CA THR A 480 3.04 5.93 1.42
C THR A 480 3.38 4.57 0.80
N GLY A 481 3.04 4.38 -0.46
CA GLY A 481 3.44 3.20 -1.23
C GLY A 481 4.93 3.18 -1.61
N TYR A 482 5.50 2.00 -1.79
CA TYR A 482 6.91 1.85 -2.19
C TYR A 482 7.19 2.38 -3.61
N ASP A 483 6.18 2.47 -4.46
CA ASP A 483 6.29 2.88 -5.85
C ASP A 483 6.60 4.37 -6.04
N ILE A 484 6.37 5.20 -5.01
CA ILE A 484 6.67 6.64 -5.05
C ILE A 484 7.80 7.08 -4.11
N ILE A 485 8.66 6.16 -3.68
CA ILE A 485 9.85 6.51 -2.87
C ILE A 485 10.73 7.51 -3.62
N PHE A 486 11.02 7.26 -4.89
CA PHE A 486 11.87 8.12 -5.71
C PHE A 486 11.18 9.42 -6.12
N PHE A 487 9.89 9.33 -6.45
CA PHE A 487 9.11 10.48 -6.89
C PHE A 487 8.86 11.49 -5.78
N TRP A 488 8.58 10.99 -4.57
CA TRP A 488 8.06 11.83 -3.50
C TRP A 488 8.90 11.79 -2.21
N VAL A 489 9.10 10.63 -1.60
CA VAL A 489 9.81 10.51 -0.31
C VAL A 489 11.19 11.11 -0.37
N SER A 490 11.99 10.75 -1.38
CA SER A 490 13.35 11.23 -1.56
C SER A 490 13.39 12.74 -1.76
N ARG A 491 12.46 13.26 -2.56
CA ARG A 491 12.35 14.70 -2.84
C ARG A 491 11.92 15.50 -1.61
N MET A 492 11.02 14.98 -0.79
CA MET A 492 10.69 15.61 0.49
C MET A 492 11.89 15.65 1.42
N ILE A 493 12.70 14.60 1.49
CA ILE A 493 13.87 14.53 2.36
C ILE A 493 14.91 15.60 1.96
N PHE A 494 15.33 15.64 0.71
CA PHE A 494 16.37 16.61 0.33
C PHE A 494 15.88 18.06 0.32
N GLN A 495 14.62 18.31 -0.06
CA GLN A 495 14.05 19.67 -0.01
C GLN A 495 13.90 20.15 1.44
N SER A 496 13.44 19.32 2.34
CA SER A 496 13.32 19.65 3.75
C SER A 496 14.67 19.97 4.37
N LEU A 497 15.70 19.17 4.12
CA LEU A 497 17.04 19.41 4.61
C LEU A 497 17.63 20.71 4.07
N GLU A 498 17.42 21.00 2.77
CA GLU A 498 17.90 22.21 2.14
C GLU A 498 17.28 23.49 2.71
N PHE A 499 15.97 23.49 2.95
CA PHE A 499 15.24 24.71 3.30
C PHE A 499 14.99 24.91 4.79
N THR A 500 15.00 23.82 5.58
CA THR A 500 14.73 23.86 7.01
C THR A 500 15.89 23.37 7.86
N GLY A 501 16.87 22.70 7.28
CA GLY A 501 17.97 22.04 7.99
C GLY A 501 17.56 20.79 8.77
N GLN A 502 16.30 20.33 8.64
CA GLN A 502 15.74 19.22 9.39
C GLN A 502 15.13 18.16 8.46
N ARG A 503 15.04 16.91 8.96
CA ARG A 503 14.26 15.86 8.28
C ARG A 503 12.79 16.27 8.17
N PRO A 504 12.06 15.83 7.11
CA PRO A 504 10.65 16.22 6.96
C PRO A 504 9.71 15.49 7.92
N PHE A 505 10.04 14.25 8.25
CA PHE A 505 9.30 13.37 9.15
C PHE A 505 10.27 12.41 9.88
N GLU A 506 9.83 11.89 11.01
CA GLU A 506 10.63 10.97 11.82
C GLU A 506 10.63 9.55 11.23
N HIS A 507 9.45 9.05 10.89
CA HIS A 507 9.27 7.74 10.29
C HIS A 507 8.62 7.85 8.91
N VAL A 508 8.99 6.97 8.00
CA VAL A 508 8.24 6.71 6.77
C VAL A 508 7.80 5.25 6.77
N LEU A 509 6.49 5.05 6.96
CA LEU A 509 5.86 3.74 6.87
C LEU A 509 5.50 3.48 5.42
N ILE A 510 6.12 2.45 4.86
CA ILE A 510 5.96 2.09 3.46
C ILE A 510 5.07 0.86 3.35
N HIS A 511 4.01 0.96 2.57
CA HIS A 511 3.14 -0.16 2.23
C HIS A 511 3.36 -0.62 0.78
N GLY A 512 2.86 -1.80 0.44
CA GLY A 512 2.89 -2.34 -0.91
C GLY A 512 1.71 -1.87 -1.77
N LEU A 513 1.45 -2.61 -2.84
CA LEU A 513 0.33 -2.37 -3.75
C LEU A 513 -0.78 -3.39 -3.51
N ILE A 514 -2.02 -3.02 -3.86
CA ILE A 514 -3.13 -3.97 -3.82
C ILE A 514 -3.16 -4.78 -5.12
N ARG A 515 -3.29 -6.10 -4.95
CA ARG A 515 -3.35 -7.08 -6.03
C ARG A 515 -4.66 -7.87 -5.96
N ASP A 516 -5.09 -8.39 -7.09
CA ASP A 516 -6.22 -9.32 -7.14
C ASP A 516 -5.87 -10.69 -6.52
N GLU A 517 -6.84 -11.60 -6.46
CA GLU A 517 -6.64 -12.95 -5.91
C GLU A 517 -5.50 -13.72 -6.58
N GLN A 518 -5.27 -13.50 -7.88
CA GLN A 518 -4.21 -14.14 -8.65
C GLN A 518 -2.85 -13.46 -8.48
N GLY A 519 -2.78 -12.38 -7.69
CA GLY A 519 -1.57 -11.62 -7.45
C GLY A 519 -1.20 -10.61 -8.55
N ARG A 520 -2.12 -10.31 -9.48
CA ARG A 520 -1.91 -9.33 -10.55
C ARG A 520 -2.22 -7.93 -10.04
N LYS A 521 -1.48 -6.92 -10.53
CA LYS A 521 -1.76 -5.52 -10.23
C LYS A 521 -3.18 -5.17 -10.71
N MET A 522 -3.96 -4.52 -9.86
CA MET A 522 -5.28 -4.01 -10.26
C MET A 522 -5.13 -2.83 -11.22
N SER A 523 -5.85 -2.87 -12.33
CA SER A 523 -5.87 -1.79 -13.32
C SER A 523 -7.21 -1.73 -14.05
N LYS A 524 -7.55 -0.53 -14.55
CA LYS A 524 -8.77 -0.35 -15.36
C LYS A 524 -8.73 -1.15 -16.66
N SER A 525 -7.54 -1.31 -17.25
CA SER A 525 -7.36 -2.06 -18.50
C SER A 525 -7.58 -3.56 -18.34
N LEU A 526 -7.31 -4.13 -17.16
CA LEU A 526 -7.57 -5.54 -16.83
C LEU A 526 -8.99 -5.79 -16.33
N GLY A 527 -9.75 -4.72 -16.00
CA GLY A 527 -11.10 -4.86 -15.45
C GLY A 527 -11.17 -5.57 -14.09
N ASN A 528 -10.04 -5.68 -13.39
CA ASN A 528 -9.93 -6.35 -12.07
C ASN A 528 -9.91 -5.36 -10.89
N GLY A 529 -10.18 -4.08 -11.13
CA GLY A 529 -10.25 -3.06 -10.09
C GLY A 529 -11.50 -3.21 -9.23
N VAL A 530 -11.35 -3.01 -7.92
CA VAL A 530 -12.43 -2.99 -6.94
C VAL A 530 -12.64 -1.55 -6.47
N ASP A 531 -13.89 -1.07 -6.56
CA ASP A 531 -14.25 0.24 -6.00
C ASP A 531 -14.45 0.09 -4.48
N PRO A 532 -13.70 0.83 -3.65
CA PRO A 532 -13.87 0.78 -2.20
C PRO A 532 -15.28 1.20 -1.74
N MET A 533 -15.97 2.04 -2.51
CA MET A 533 -17.32 2.47 -2.18
C MET A 533 -18.34 1.33 -2.32
N ASP A 534 -18.18 0.47 -3.33
CA ASP A 534 -19.03 -0.72 -3.51
C ASP A 534 -18.82 -1.70 -2.34
N VAL A 535 -17.58 -1.86 -1.88
CA VAL A 535 -17.26 -2.70 -0.72
C VAL A 535 -17.90 -2.13 0.56
N ILE A 536 -17.82 -0.82 0.76
CA ILE A 536 -18.46 -0.15 1.91
C ILE A 536 -19.98 -0.29 1.86
N ASP A 537 -20.60 -0.14 0.70
CA ASP A 537 -22.04 -0.29 0.53
C ASP A 537 -22.52 -1.72 0.83
N GLN A 538 -21.68 -2.73 0.59
CA GLN A 538 -21.99 -4.13 0.84
C GLN A 538 -21.68 -4.57 2.29
N TYR A 539 -20.52 -4.20 2.82
CA TYR A 539 -19.97 -4.73 4.09
C TYR A 539 -19.79 -3.68 5.19
N GLY A 540 -19.87 -2.38 4.85
CA GLY A 540 -19.56 -1.29 5.77
C GLY A 540 -18.10 -0.88 5.80
N ALA A 541 -17.85 0.36 6.24
CA ALA A 541 -16.52 0.94 6.32
C ALA A 541 -15.61 0.17 7.30
N ASP A 542 -16.12 -0.20 8.46
CA ASP A 542 -15.32 -0.88 9.50
C ASP A 542 -14.77 -2.24 9.03
N THR A 543 -15.56 -2.97 8.23
CA THR A 543 -15.13 -4.26 7.66
C THR A 543 -13.96 -4.05 6.69
N LEU A 544 -14.08 -3.09 5.78
CA LEU A 544 -13.02 -2.75 4.84
C LEU A 544 -11.75 -2.29 5.56
N ARG A 545 -11.88 -1.38 6.53
CA ARG A 545 -10.78 -0.82 7.30
C ARG A 545 -10.00 -1.90 8.04
N PHE A 546 -10.68 -2.81 8.74
CA PHE A 546 -10.03 -3.91 9.45
C PHE A 546 -9.31 -4.87 8.50
N PHE A 547 -9.95 -5.22 7.38
CA PHE A 547 -9.32 -6.03 6.34
C PHE A 547 -8.04 -5.37 5.81
N LEU A 548 -8.09 -4.07 5.44
CA LEU A 548 -6.96 -3.36 4.86
C LEU A 548 -5.77 -3.21 5.82
N THR A 549 -6.02 -3.09 7.12
CA THR A 549 -4.97 -2.80 8.11
C THR A 549 -4.34 -4.06 8.71
N THR A 550 -5.02 -5.20 8.68
CA THR A 550 -4.59 -6.41 9.41
C THR A 550 -4.17 -7.58 8.50
N ASN A 551 -4.11 -7.39 7.18
CA ASN A 551 -3.80 -8.47 6.23
C ASN A 551 -2.51 -8.30 5.43
N SER A 552 -1.72 -7.26 5.70
CA SER A 552 -0.42 -7.07 5.06
C SER A 552 0.57 -6.41 6.02
N ALA A 553 1.78 -6.97 6.10
CA ALA A 553 2.89 -6.41 6.84
C ALA A 553 3.51 -5.20 6.09
N PRO A 554 4.22 -4.29 6.79
CA PRO A 554 4.90 -3.16 6.16
C PRO A 554 5.76 -3.56 4.97
N GLY A 555 5.64 -2.84 3.86
CA GLY A 555 6.38 -3.06 2.61
C GLY A 555 5.95 -4.26 1.78
N MET A 556 4.90 -4.95 2.16
CA MET A 556 4.35 -6.10 1.43
C MET A 556 3.09 -5.72 0.67
N ASP A 557 2.86 -6.39 -0.47
CA ASP A 557 1.62 -6.24 -1.23
C ASP A 557 0.43 -6.87 -0.49
N LEU A 558 -0.75 -6.29 -0.65
CA LEU A 558 -2.00 -6.78 -0.12
C LEU A 558 -2.79 -7.48 -1.22
N ARG A 559 -3.14 -8.76 -1.03
CA ARG A 559 -4.08 -9.45 -1.90
C ARG A 559 -5.52 -9.21 -1.44
N TYR A 560 -6.34 -8.73 -2.35
CA TYR A 560 -7.78 -8.60 -2.11
C TYR A 560 -8.44 -9.98 -2.26
N ILE A 561 -8.83 -10.56 -1.12
CA ILE A 561 -9.42 -11.89 -1.01
C ILE A 561 -10.80 -11.72 -0.37
N PRO A 562 -11.92 -11.94 -1.10
CA PRO A 562 -13.28 -11.73 -0.60
C PRO A 562 -13.60 -12.51 0.69
N GLU A 563 -13.08 -13.73 0.83
CA GLU A 563 -13.30 -14.55 2.02
C GLU A 563 -12.70 -13.95 3.30
N LYS A 564 -11.57 -13.26 3.18
CA LYS A 564 -10.97 -12.54 4.31
C LYS A 564 -11.77 -11.29 4.70
N LEU A 565 -12.37 -10.64 3.71
CA LEU A 565 -13.30 -9.54 3.95
C LEU A 565 -14.56 -10.04 4.68
N GLU A 566 -15.12 -11.17 4.25
CA GLU A 566 -16.25 -11.82 4.91
C GLU A 566 -15.90 -12.27 6.34
N ALA A 567 -14.68 -12.77 6.57
CA ALA A 567 -14.20 -13.08 7.92
C ALA A 567 -14.17 -11.83 8.81
N SER A 568 -13.76 -10.68 8.29
CA SER A 568 -13.80 -9.39 9.02
C SER A 568 -15.23 -8.97 9.34
N TRP A 569 -16.17 -9.15 8.42
CA TRP A 569 -17.61 -8.93 8.66
C TRP A 569 -18.15 -9.83 9.77
N ASN A 570 -17.82 -11.12 9.73
CA ASN A 570 -18.26 -12.09 10.75
C ASN A 570 -17.67 -11.75 12.12
N PHE A 571 -16.44 -11.22 12.17
CA PHE A 571 -15.83 -10.75 13.42
C PHE A 571 -16.61 -9.58 14.03
N ILE A 572 -17.01 -8.60 13.24
CA ILE A 572 -17.84 -7.47 13.72
C ILE A 572 -19.19 -7.98 14.24
N ASN A 573 -19.85 -8.91 13.53
CA ASN A 573 -21.10 -9.52 13.99
C ASN A 573 -20.94 -10.24 15.33
N LYS A 574 -19.81 -10.91 15.55
CA LYS A 574 -19.49 -11.57 16.83
C LYS A 574 -19.37 -10.55 17.96
N ILE A 575 -18.65 -9.45 17.74
CA ILE A 575 -18.51 -8.35 18.72
C ILE A 575 -19.88 -7.74 19.05
N TRP A 576 -20.70 -7.48 18.04
CA TRP A 576 -22.04 -6.94 18.21
C TRP A 576 -22.93 -7.83 19.08
N ASN A 577 -22.94 -9.13 18.81
CA ASN A 577 -23.73 -10.07 19.61
C ASN A 577 -23.21 -10.21 21.03
N SER A 578 -21.89 -10.11 21.23
CA SER A 578 -21.29 -10.11 22.56
C SER A 578 -21.65 -8.86 23.35
N ALA A 579 -21.67 -7.69 22.71
CA ALA A 579 -22.13 -6.45 23.32
C ALA A 579 -23.60 -6.52 23.75
N ARG A 580 -24.46 -7.11 22.92
CA ARG A 580 -25.87 -7.37 23.28
C ARG A 580 -25.99 -8.29 24.48
N PHE A 581 -25.17 -9.35 24.53
CA PHE A 581 -25.17 -10.26 25.70
C PHE A 581 -24.79 -9.49 26.98
N VAL A 582 -23.76 -8.64 26.94
CA VAL A 582 -23.35 -7.82 28.08
C VAL A 582 -24.52 -6.92 28.55
N LEU A 583 -25.12 -6.19 27.59
CA LEU A 583 -26.25 -5.28 27.88
C LEU A 583 -27.47 -5.99 28.54
N MET A 584 -27.71 -7.24 28.19
CA MET A 584 -28.80 -8.03 28.80
C MET A 584 -28.51 -8.49 30.23
N ASN A 585 -27.24 -8.43 30.69
CA ASN A 585 -26.81 -8.96 31.98
C ASN A 585 -26.29 -7.90 32.95
N ILE A 586 -26.56 -6.62 32.68
CA ILE A 586 -26.17 -5.50 33.55
C ILE A 586 -27.36 -4.65 33.91
N ASP A 587 -27.29 -3.97 35.02
CA ASP A 587 -28.34 -3.04 35.49
C ASP A 587 -28.45 -1.81 34.55
N GLU A 588 -29.70 -1.32 34.38
CA GLU A 588 -29.95 -0.18 33.46
C GLU A 588 -29.29 1.13 33.90
N ASP A 589 -29.06 1.32 35.19
CA ASP A 589 -28.51 2.52 35.81
C ASP A 589 -27.02 2.40 36.17
N LEU A 590 -26.37 1.29 35.80
CA LEU A 590 -24.92 1.11 36.04
C LEU A 590 -24.13 2.14 35.29
N GLU A 591 -23.32 2.93 36.00
CA GLU A 591 -22.33 3.87 35.43
C GLU A 591 -20.92 3.28 35.48
N TYR A 592 -20.09 3.64 34.51
CA TYR A 592 -18.71 3.12 34.42
C TYR A 592 -17.87 3.44 35.66
N LYS A 593 -18.08 4.59 36.29
CA LYS A 593 -17.38 4.99 37.51
C LYS A 593 -17.74 4.14 38.76
N ASP A 594 -18.87 3.41 38.70
CA ASP A 594 -19.39 2.59 39.80
C ASP A 594 -19.00 1.13 39.71
N LEU A 595 -18.18 0.78 38.72
CA LEU A 595 -17.63 -0.58 38.56
C LEU A 595 -16.81 -0.98 39.79
N LYS A 596 -17.04 -2.19 40.31
CA LYS A 596 -16.34 -2.77 41.47
C LYS A 596 -15.74 -4.08 41.08
N PHE A 597 -14.53 -4.34 41.58
CA PHE A 597 -13.74 -5.53 41.32
C PHE A 597 -13.45 -6.32 42.61
N ASP A 598 -14.27 -6.14 43.63
CA ASP A 598 -14.27 -6.97 44.81
C ASP A 598 -14.94 -8.31 44.49
N HIS A 599 -14.52 -9.39 45.17
CA HIS A 599 -15.10 -10.72 45.03
C HIS A 599 -15.03 -11.33 43.61
N LEU A 600 -13.97 -11.03 42.84
CA LEU A 600 -13.74 -11.62 41.54
C LEU A 600 -13.57 -13.14 41.63
N ASN A 601 -14.30 -13.88 40.81
CA ASN A 601 -14.12 -15.33 40.66
C ASN A 601 -12.96 -15.69 39.75
N LEU A 602 -12.71 -16.98 39.57
CA LEU A 602 -11.56 -17.47 38.75
C LEU A 602 -11.58 -16.95 37.32
N CYS A 603 -12.73 -16.97 36.64
CA CYS A 603 -12.82 -16.55 35.27
C CYS A 603 -12.73 -15.02 35.11
N ASP A 604 -13.22 -14.23 36.06
CA ASP A 604 -13.07 -12.77 36.06
C ASP A 604 -11.58 -12.39 36.22
N LYS A 605 -10.87 -12.99 37.15
CA LYS A 605 -9.43 -12.75 37.33
C LYS A 605 -8.63 -13.12 36.08
N TRP A 606 -8.97 -14.25 35.47
CA TRP A 606 -8.29 -14.69 34.25
C TRP A 606 -8.48 -13.71 33.09
N ILE A 607 -9.72 -13.29 32.79
CA ILE A 607 -9.95 -12.41 31.64
C ILE A 607 -9.34 -11.02 31.85
N LEU A 608 -9.33 -10.51 33.09
CA LEU A 608 -8.69 -9.24 33.43
C LEU A 608 -7.16 -9.31 33.27
N ASN A 609 -6.54 -10.39 33.70
CA ASN A 609 -5.10 -10.63 33.50
C ASN A 609 -4.77 -10.81 32.00
N ARG A 610 -5.61 -11.53 31.25
CA ARG A 610 -5.44 -11.66 29.79
C ARG A 610 -5.56 -10.31 29.08
N LEU A 611 -6.51 -9.45 29.51
CA LEU A 611 -6.67 -8.10 28.98
C LEU A 611 -5.41 -7.27 29.17
N ASN A 612 -4.78 -7.32 30.35
CA ASN A 612 -3.51 -6.63 30.59
C ASN A 612 -2.41 -7.07 29.60
N ASN A 613 -2.24 -8.39 29.43
CA ASN A 613 -1.25 -8.92 28.49
C ASN A 613 -1.53 -8.47 27.05
N VAL A 614 -2.80 -8.45 26.63
CA VAL A 614 -3.20 -7.99 25.29
C VAL A 614 -2.93 -6.50 25.11
N ILE A 615 -3.20 -5.67 26.10
CA ILE A 615 -2.89 -4.24 26.06
C ILE A 615 -1.39 -4.01 25.84
N GLU A 616 -0.53 -4.70 26.60
CA GLU A 616 0.94 -4.60 26.44
C GLU A 616 1.42 -5.03 25.05
N GLU A 617 0.91 -6.17 24.54
CA GLU A 617 1.28 -6.70 23.24
C GLU A 617 0.78 -5.79 22.10
N VAL A 618 -0.43 -5.26 22.20
CA VAL A 618 -1.00 -4.33 21.22
C VAL A 618 -0.20 -3.04 21.19
N ASP A 619 0.07 -2.42 22.35
CA ASP A 619 0.86 -1.19 22.40
C ASP A 619 2.25 -1.37 21.80
N ALA A 620 2.94 -2.47 22.15
CA ALA A 620 4.28 -2.77 21.64
C ALA A 620 4.29 -2.99 20.12
N ASN A 621 3.25 -3.59 19.54
CA ASN A 621 3.15 -3.82 18.10
C ASN A 621 2.66 -2.55 17.36
N MET A 622 1.80 -1.74 17.96
CA MET A 622 1.38 -0.45 17.39
C MET A 622 2.56 0.50 17.24
N ASP A 623 3.43 0.60 18.24
CA ASP A 623 4.63 1.44 18.19
C ASP A 623 5.67 0.98 17.14
N LYS A 624 5.62 -0.29 16.75
CA LYS A 624 6.45 -0.88 15.67
C LYS A 624 5.78 -0.88 14.30
N PHE A 625 4.55 -0.42 14.19
CA PHE A 625 3.72 -0.50 12.98
C PHE A 625 3.42 -1.95 12.53
N GLU A 626 3.43 -2.91 13.44
CA GLU A 626 3.17 -4.34 13.17
C GLU A 626 1.67 -4.65 13.29
N PHE A 627 0.86 -4.04 12.44
CA PHE A 627 -0.61 -4.04 12.52
C PHE A 627 -1.24 -5.42 12.29
N VAL A 628 -0.58 -6.30 11.55
CA VAL A 628 -1.01 -7.71 11.39
C VAL A 628 -0.98 -8.42 12.74
N ASN A 629 0.07 -8.20 13.53
CA ASN A 629 0.19 -8.78 14.86
C ASN A 629 -0.88 -8.22 15.81
N VAL A 630 -1.10 -6.89 15.75
CA VAL A 630 -2.18 -6.23 16.50
C VAL A 630 -3.54 -6.85 16.17
N GLY A 631 -3.86 -6.96 14.87
CA GLY A 631 -5.14 -7.55 14.43
C GLY A 631 -5.31 -9.00 14.85
N SER A 632 -4.23 -9.79 14.78
CA SER A 632 -4.23 -11.20 15.20
C SER A 632 -4.44 -11.36 16.70
N GLU A 633 -3.77 -10.55 17.52
CA GLU A 633 -3.89 -10.61 18.99
C GLU A 633 -5.27 -10.13 19.45
N LEU A 634 -5.80 -9.03 18.87
CA LEU A 634 -7.16 -8.56 19.13
C LEU A 634 -8.20 -9.62 18.72
N TYR A 635 -8.05 -10.22 17.53
CA TYR A 635 -8.95 -11.26 17.06
C TYR A 635 -8.97 -12.44 18.01
N LYS A 636 -7.81 -12.97 18.40
CA LYS A 636 -7.65 -14.10 19.31
C LYS A 636 -8.26 -13.80 20.70
N PHE A 637 -7.93 -12.65 21.28
CA PHE A 637 -8.48 -12.24 22.57
C PHE A 637 -9.99 -12.11 22.53
N ILE A 638 -10.53 -11.44 21.52
CA ILE A 638 -11.96 -11.17 21.42
C ILE A 638 -12.74 -12.43 21.06
N TRP A 639 -12.32 -13.15 20.01
CA TRP A 639 -13.04 -14.32 19.52
C TRP A 639 -12.91 -15.52 20.45
N ASP A 640 -11.69 -15.88 20.82
CA ASP A 640 -11.41 -17.07 21.61
C ASP A 640 -11.56 -16.80 23.12
N ASP A 641 -10.78 -15.86 23.68
CA ASP A 641 -10.75 -15.67 25.13
C ASP A 641 -12.05 -15.05 25.65
N PHE A 642 -12.50 -13.92 25.08
CA PHE A 642 -13.68 -13.23 25.55
C PHE A 642 -14.98 -13.93 25.13
N CYS A 643 -15.20 -14.11 23.81
CA CYS A 643 -16.48 -14.61 23.31
C CYS A 643 -16.68 -16.12 23.50
N SER A 644 -15.63 -16.93 23.27
CA SER A 644 -15.77 -18.39 23.29
C SER A 644 -15.59 -18.99 24.70
N TRP A 645 -14.73 -18.39 25.52
CA TRP A 645 -14.49 -18.86 26.88
C TRP A 645 -15.16 -18.00 27.92
N TYR A 646 -14.78 -16.74 28.07
CA TYR A 646 -15.22 -15.92 29.18
C TYR A 646 -16.75 -15.75 29.26
N ILE A 647 -17.39 -15.41 28.13
CA ILE A 647 -18.86 -15.26 28.07
C ILE A 647 -19.56 -16.56 28.48
N GLU A 648 -19.08 -17.73 28.07
CA GLU A 648 -19.69 -19.01 28.43
C GLU A 648 -19.48 -19.39 29.91
N LEU A 649 -18.29 -19.09 30.43
CA LEU A 649 -17.96 -19.36 31.85
C LEU A 649 -18.71 -18.44 32.80
N THR A 650 -18.79 -17.16 32.49
CA THR A 650 -19.47 -16.17 33.32
C THR A 650 -20.94 -16.43 33.49
N LYS A 651 -21.60 -17.21 32.59
CA LYS A 651 -22.98 -17.64 32.74
C LYS A 651 -23.22 -18.48 34.00
N VAL A 652 -22.18 -19.11 34.54
CA VAL A 652 -22.29 -19.84 35.81
C VAL A 652 -22.62 -18.87 36.95
N HIS A 653 -21.93 -17.73 37.00
CA HIS A 653 -22.11 -16.73 38.05
C HIS A 653 -23.28 -15.79 37.79
N LEU A 654 -23.53 -15.41 36.53
CA LEU A 654 -24.69 -14.58 36.16
C LEU A 654 -26.02 -15.27 36.44
N ASN A 655 -26.09 -16.61 36.47
CA ASN A 655 -27.27 -17.40 36.83
C ASN A 655 -27.24 -17.92 38.27
N SER A 656 -26.28 -17.47 39.08
CA SER A 656 -26.17 -17.83 40.51
C SER A 656 -27.16 -17.03 41.32
N ASP A 657 -27.61 -17.60 42.46
CA ASP A 657 -28.38 -16.89 43.48
C ASP A 657 -27.52 -15.96 44.33
N ASN A 658 -26.18 -15.98 44.14
CA ASN A 658 -25.23 -15.11 44.84
C ASN A 658 -25.12 -13.75 44.11
N GLU A 659 -25.84 -12.76 44.55
CA GLU A 659 -25.88 -11.41 43.95
C GLU A 659 -24.48 -10.73 43.93
N VAL A 660 -23.60 -11.05 44.88
CA VAL A 660 -22.23 -10.48 44.92
C VAL A 660 -21.37 -11.00 43.76
N GLU A 661 -21.39 -12.32 43.51
CA GLU A 661 -20.69 -12.93 42.38
C GLU A 661 -21.25 -12.48 41.02
N LYS A 662 -22.60 -12.42 40.95
CA LYS A 662 -23.31 -11.96 39.77
C LYS A 662 -22.92 -10.51 39.39
N GLN A 663 -22.88 -9.63 40.37
CA GLN A 663 -22.45 -8.23 40.19
C GLN A 663 -21.01 -8.14 39.79
N ALA A 664 -20.08 -8.88 40.43
CA ALA A 664 -18.67 -8.89 40.08
C ALA A 664 -18.44 -9.30 38.61
N SER A 665 -19.11 -10.34 38.14
CA SER A 665 -19.06 -10.80 36.75
C SER A 665 -19.67 -9.80 35.76
N ALA A 666 -20.81 -9.18 36.13
CA ALA A 666 -21.45 -8.14 35.29
C ALA A 666 -20.53 -6.91 35.11
N HIS A 667 -19.88 -6.46 36.17
CA HIS A 667 -18.93 -5.34 36.14
C HIS A 667 -17.70 -5.68 35.33
N THR A 668 -17.16 -6.88 35.45
CA THR A 668 -16.03 -7.37 34.66
C THR A 668 -16.38 -7.43 33.17
N LEU A 669 -17.57 -7.91 32.80
CA LEU A 669 -18.06 -7.91 31.42
C LEU A 669 -18.06 -6.49 30.81
N VAL A 670 -18.55 -5.50 31.55
CA VAL A 670 -18.57 -4.10 31.09
C VAL A 670 -17.15 -3.58 30.90
N TYR A 671 -16.29 -3.79 31.89
CA TYR A 671 -14.92 -3.29 31.86
C TYR A 671 -14.14 -3.85 30.68
N VAL A 672 -14.20 -5.17 30.47
CA VAL A 672 -13.48 -5.84 29.39
C VAL A 672 -14.07 -5.43 28.02
N LEU A 673 -15.39 -5.38 27.86
CA LEU A 673 -16.00 -4.94 26.60
C LEU A 673 -15.69 -3.46 26.30
N ASN A 674 -15.71 -2.57 27.30
CA ASN A 674 -15.31 -1.18 27.13
C ASN A 674 -13.85 -1.05 26.69
N ALA A 675 -12.93 -1.85 27.26
CA ALA A 675 -11.55 -1.91 26.81
C ALA A 675 -11.42 -2.45 25.37
N ILE A 676 -12.15 -3.52 25.02
CA ILE A 676 -12.19 -4.10 23.67
C ILE A 676 -12.58 -3.04 22.63
N VAL A 677 -13.70 -2.33 22.83
CA VAL A 677 -14.15 -1.34 21.84
C VAL A 677 -13.18 -0.18 21.70
N ARG A 678 -12.51 0.24 22.79
CA ARG A 678 -11.48 1.28 22.74
C ARG A 678 -10.22 0.83 22.02
N MET A 679 -9.78 -0.44 22.20
CA MET A 679 -8.65 -0.99 21.43
C MET A 679 -8.97 -1.16 19.94
N LEU A 680 -10.20 -1.51 19.60
CA LEU A 680 -10.66 -1.66 18.22
C LEU A 680 -10.99 -0.33 17.52
N HIS A 681 -11.25 0.74 18.27
CA HIS A 681 -11.71 2.01 17.68
C HIS A 681 -10.82 2.55 16.57
N PRO A 682 -9.48 2.50 16.65
CA PRO A 682 -8.63 2.91 15.55
C PRO A 682 -8.91 2.17 14.24
N PHE A 683 -9.31 0.90 14.32
CA PHE A 683 -9.60 0.04 13.17
C PHE A 683 -11.05 0.16 12.68
N MET A 684 -12.00 0.21 13.62
CA MET A 684 -13.45 0.08 13.39
C MET A 684 -14.21 1.22 14.08
N PRO A 685 -14.08 2.48 13.60
CA PRO A 685 -14.58 3.63 14.34
C PRO A 685 -16.11 3.67 14.50
N PHE A 686 -16.89 3.18 13.54
CA PHE A 686 -18.33 3.32 13.56
C PHE A 686 -19.02 2.35 14.52
N VAL A 687 -18.73 1.05 14.42
CA VAL A 687 -19.32 0.03 15.27
C VAL A 687 -18.89 0.18 16.72
N THR A 688 -17.63 0.59 16.93
CA THR A 688 -17.12 0.80 18.29
C THR A 688 -17.74 2.01 18.96
N GLU A 689 -17.98 3.10 18.23
CA GLU A 689 -18.75 4.25 18.75
C GLU A 689 -20.17 3.82 19.11
N GLU A 690 -20.86 3.05 18.25
CA GLU A 690 -22.24 2.59 18.51
C GLU A 690 -22.32 1.74 19.79
N ILE A 691 -21.38 0.80 19.95
CA ILE A 691 -21.34 -0.06 21.16
C ILE A 691 -20.96 0.77 22.38
N TYR A 692 -19.96 1.68 22.26
CA TYR A 692 -19.51 2.53 23.36
C TYR A 692 -20.65 3.39 23.92
N GLN A 693 -21.48 3.96 23.04
CA GLN A 693 -22.66 4.74 23.43
C GLN A 693 -23.77 3.91 24.09
N ALA A 694 -23.78 2.60 23.89
CA ALA A 694 -24.77 1.68 24.47
C ALA A 694 -24.36 1.16 25.86
N ILE A 695 -23.05 0.98 26.10
CA ILE A 695 -22.51 0.45 27.36
C ILE A 695 -22.14 1.59 28.32
N PRO A 696 -21.95 1.33 29.64
CA PRO A 696 -21.38 2.29 30.58
C PRO A 696 -20.01 2.83 30.10
N HIS A 697 -19.84 4.15 30.08
CA HIS A 697 -18.62 4.82 29.59
C HIS A 697 -18.38 6.16 30.34
N LEU A 698 -17.20 6.77 30.18
CA LEU A 698 -16.83 8.01 30.85
C LEU A 698 -16.96 9.23 29.93
N GLU A 699 -16.38 9.19 28.74
CA GLU A 699 -16.32 10.33 27.84
C GLU A 699 -17.55 10.37 26.92
N GLU A 700 -17.90 11.56 26.44
CA GLU A 700 -19.04 11.80 25.52
C GLU A 700 -18.97 10.98 24.23
N SER A 701 -17.75 10.68 23.74
CA SER A 701 -17.51 9.87 22.55
C SER A 701 -16.24 9.03 22.70
N ILE A 702 -16.23 7.87 22.08
CA ILE A 702 -15.03 7.04 22.00
C ILE A 702 -13.88 7.74 21.27
N CYS A 703 -14.16 8.69 20.36
CA CYS A 703 -13.16 9.47 19.62
C CYS A 703 -12.21 10.26 20.54
N ILE A 704 -12.69 10.65 21.71
CA ILE A 704 -11.94 11.44 22.72
C ILE A 704 -11.64 10.63 23.98
N SER A 705 -11.99 9.36 24.01
CA SER A 705 -11.69 8.47 25.13
C SER A 705 -10.21 8.12 25.21
N LYS A 706 -9.75 7.75 26.41
CA LYS A 706 -8.37 7.29 26.60
C LYS A 706 -8.19 5.85 26.09
N TYR A 707 -7.06 5.57 25.46
CA TYR A 707 -6.69 4.20 25.13
C TYR A 707 -6.54 3.36 26.41
N PRO A 708 -6.93 2.08 26.42
CA PRO A 708 -6.78 1.23 27.59
C PRO A 708 -5.32 1.12 28.03
N THR A 709 -5.10 1.12 29.35
CA THR A 709 -3.79 0.92 29.96
C THR A 709 -3.82 -0.27 30.90
N VAL A 710 -2.66 -0.88 31.12
CA VAL A 710 -2.51 -1.98 32.09
C VAL A 710 -2.91 -1.51 33.48
N ASN A 711 -3.74 -2.30 34.14
CA ASN A 711 -4.05 -2.13 35.56
C ASN A 711 -3.26 -3.16 36.37
N PRO A 712 -2.24 -2.73 37.16
CA PRO A 712 -1.38 -3.66 37.92
C PRO A 712 -2.13 -4.56 38.91
N ASP A 713 -3.30 -4.13 39.39
CA ASP A 713 -4.12 -4.89 40.36
C ASP A 713 -4.68 -6.18 39.76
N PHE A 714 -4.71 -6.30 38.43
CA PHE A 714 -5.22 -7.47 37.72
C PHE A 714 -4.11 -8.44 37.29
N ASN A 715 -2.84 -8.16 37.58
CA ASN A 715 -1.72 -9.03 37.23
C ASN A 715 -1.67 -10.23 38.19
N ASP A 716 -1.76 -11.44 37.62
CA ASP A 716 -1.64 -12.72 38.36
C ASP A 716 -0.94 -13.76 37.47
N GLU A 717 0.33 -14.02 37.74
CA GLU A 717 1.14 -14.98 36.97
C GLU A 717 0.62 -16.42 37.05
N ASN A 718 -0.08 -16.77 38.11
CA ASN A 718 -0.61 -18.12 38.34
C ASN A 718 -1.94 -18.36 37.65
N ILE A 719 -2.74 -17.32 37.44
CA ILE A 719 -4.10 -17.45 36.92
C ILE A 719 -4.15 -18.06 35.52
N ASN A 720 -3.19 -17.72 34.66
CA ASN A 720 -3.10 -18.30 33.31
C ASN A 720 -2.86 -19.81 33.35
N ARG A 721 -1.98 -20.25 34.27
CA ARG A 721 -1.68 -21.67 34.47
C ARG A 721 -2.93 -22.41 34.94
N GLN A 722 -3.65 -21.85 35.92
CA GLN A 722 -4.86 -22.44 36.46
C GLN A 722 -5.92 -22.59 35.36
N PHE A 723 -6.12 -21.54 34.60
CA PHE A 723 -7.12 -21.52 33.54
C PHE A 723 -6.77 -22.45 32.36
N THR A 724 -5.51 -22.64 32.06
CA THR A 724 -5.06 -23.60 31.03
C THR A 724 -5.45 -25.02 31.41
N TYR A 725 -5.32 -25.42 32.69
CA TYR A 725 -5.81 -26.73 33.15
C TYR A 725 -7.31 -26.88 32.90
N LEU A 726 -8.13 -25.88 33.25
CA LEU A 726 -9.57 -25.90 32.99
C LEU A 726 -9.86 -26.10 31.48
N MET A 727 -9.20 -25.32 30.64
CA MET A 727 -9.40 -25.41 29.19
C MET A 727 -8.97 -26.77 28.62
N ASP A 728 -7.87 -27.31 29.07
CA ASP A 728 -7.35 -28.61 28.61
C ASP A 728 -8.28 -29.75 29.02
N ILE A 729 -8.81 -29.72 30.25
CA ILE A 729 -9.79 -30.70 30.70
C ILE A 729 -11.07 -30.61 29.88
N VAL A 730 -11.60 -29.41 29.64
CA VAL A 730 -12.82 -29.22 28.81
C VAL A 730 -12.59 -29.73 27.39
N LYS A 731 -11.44 -29.41 26.79
CA LYS A 731 -11.08 -29.92 25.45
C LYS A 731 -10.95 -31.42 25.44
N GLY A 732 -10.21 -31.99 26.38
CA GLY A 732 -9.97 -33.43 26.50
C GLY A 732 -11.29 -34.22 26.65
N VAL A 733 -12.17 -33.76 27.53
CA VAL A 733 -13.49 -34.40 27.71
C VAL A 733 -14.34 -34.28 26.45
N ARG A 734 -14.36 -33.13 25.78
CA ARG A 734 -15.10 -32.92 24.53
C ARG A 734 -14.55 -33.80 23.39
N GLU A 735 -13.25 -33.94 23.28
CA GLU A 735 -12.60 -34.83 22.31
C GLU A 735 -12.97 -36.32 22.58
N ILE A 736 -12.89 -36.76 23.82
CA ILE A 736 -13.28 -38.12 24.21
C ILE A 736 -14.77 -38.36 23.90
N ARG A 737 -15.64 -37.38 24.21
CA ARG A 737 -17.06 -37.49 23.86
C ARG A 737 -17.29 -37.63 22.35
N ALA A 738 -16.58 -36.85 21.56
CA ALA A 738 -16.69 -36.90 20.09
C ALA A 738 -16.20 -38.22 19.53
N ASN A 739 -15.04 -38.70 20.00
CA ASN A 739 -14.40 -39.93 19.54
C ASN A 739 -15.23 -41.18 19.86
N TYR A 740 -15.92 -41.16 21.00
CA TYR A 740 -16.73 -42.30 21.49
C TYR A 740 -18.25 -42.06 21.44
N THR A 741 -18.70 -40.99 20.78
CA THR A 741 -20.11 -40.64 20.57
C THR A 741 -20.90 -40.55 21.87
N ILE A 742 -20.31 -40.12 22.98
CA ILE A 742 -20.97 -39.93 24.28
C ILE A 742 -21.87 -38.70 24.22
N LYS A 743 -23.18 -38.87 24.45
CA LYS A 743 -24.17 -37.78 24.40
C LYS A 743 -23.88 -36.73 25.47
N ASN A 744 -24.08 -35.44 25.14
CA ASN A 744 -23.87 -34.33 26.09
C ASN A 744 -24.70 -34.43 27.38
N ALA A 745 -25.89 -35.07 27.33
CA ALA A 745 -26.76 -35.25 28.50
C ALA A 745 -26.17 -36.24 29.52
N ILE A 746 -25.19 -37.06 29.12
CA ILE A 746 -24.57 -38.06 30.03
C ILE A 746 -23.44 -37.36 30.77
N GLU A 747 -23.44 -37.43 32.11
CA GLU A 747 -22.29 -36.95 32.91
C GLU A 747 -21.10 -37.88 32.73
N VAL A 748 -19.91 -37.30 32.45
CA VAL A 748 -18.67 -38.07 32.32
C VAL A 748 -17.85 -37.94 33.58
N GLU A 749 -17.56 -39.10 34.21
CA GLU A 749 -16.61 -39.18 35.29
C GLU A 749 -15.19 -39.36 34.74
N TYR A 750 -14.26 -38.58 35.25
CA TYR A 750 -12.87 -38.66 34.85
C TYR A 750 -11.95 -38.67 36.11
N SER A 751 -10.79 -39.26 35.97
CA SER A 751 -9.67 -39.15 36.94
C SER A 751 -8.47 -38.48 36.30
N ILE A 752 -7.55 -37.98 37.10
CA ILE A 752 -6.31 -37.33 36.64
C ILE A 752 -5.11 -38.08 37.19
N GLU A 753 -4.20 -38.49 36.28
CA GLU A 753 -2.89 -38.92 36.65
C GLU A 753 -1.96 -37.72 36.71
N THR A 754 -1.39 -37.42 37.89
CA THR A 754 -0.60 -36.20 38.12
C THR A 754 0.52 -36.45 39.15
N LYS A 755 1.60 -35.67 39.03
CA LYS A 755 2.66 -35.53 40.03
C LYS A 755 2.55 -34.22 40.82
N ASP A 756 1.59 -33.34 40.46
CA ASP A 756 1.37 -32.07 41.15
C ASP A 756 0.44 -32.25 42.32
N GLU A 757 0.98 -32.19 43.53
CA GLU A 757 0.24 -32.37 44.78
C GLU A 757 -0.81 -31.25 45.01
N ASN A 758 -0.66 -30.09 44.39
CA ASN A 758 -1.57 -28.94 44.55
C ASN A 758 -2.69 -28.90 43.48
N LEU A 759 -2.64 -29.79 42.48
CA LEU A 759 -3.57 -29.74 41.36
C LEU A 759 -5.01 -29.92 41.81
N GLN A 760 -5.29 -30.74 42.82
CA GLN A 760 -6.65 -30.92 43.34
C GLN A 760 -7.25 -29.60 43.85
N ALA A 761 -6.54 -28.91 44.73
CA ALA A 761 -7.02 -27.64 45.29
C ALA A 761 -7.26 -26.57 44.21
N LEU A 762 -6.45 -26.62 43.19
CA LEU A 762 -6.55 -25.75 42.02
C LEU A 762 -7.78 -26.04 41.17
N LEU A 763 -8.13 -27.31 40.98
CA LEU A 763 -9.25 -27.74 40.16
C LEU A 763 -10.60 -27.72 40.94
N ASP A 764 -10.56 -27.70 42.27
CA ASP A 764 -11.78 -27.58 43.09
C ASP A 764 -12.58 -26.32 42.74
N GLN A 765 -11.87 -25.22 42.41
CA GLN A 765 -12.54 -23.98 41.95
C GLN A 765 -13.11 -24.08 40.53
N CYS A 766 -12.66 -25.07 39.75
CA CYS A 766 -13.09 -25.24 38.35
C CYS A 766 -14.34 -26.14 38.22
N VAL A 767 -14.79 -26.79 39.26
CA VAL A 767 -15.92 -27.76 39.26
C VAL A 767 -17.20 -27.20 38.62
N PRO A 768 -17.68 -25.98 38.97
CA PRO A 768 -18.88 -25.41 38.36
C PRO A 768 -18.77 -25.22 36.85
N TYR A 769 -17.61 -24.82 36.39
CA TYR A 769 -17.31 -24.57 34.95
C TYR A 769 -17.24 -25.88 34.17
N LEU A 770 -16.60 -26.92 34.70
CA LEU A 770 -16.49 -28.25 34.10
C LEU A 770 -17.85 -28.88 33.95
N LYS A 771 -18.69 -28.80 34.98
CA LYS A 771 -20.06 -29.28 34.92
C LYS A 771 -20.87 -28.56 33.84
N LYS A 772 -20.75 -27.24 33.74
CA LYS A 772 -21.47 -26.42 32.75
C LYS A 772 -20.99 -26.64 31.32
N LEU A 773 -19.69 -26.69 31.10
CA LEU A 773 -19.09 -26.67 29.75
C LEU A 773 -18.99 -28.07 29.13
N CYS A 774 -18.80 -29.10 29.91
CA CYS A 774 -18.56 -30.44 29.40
C CYS A 774 -19.31 -31.55 30.17
N ASN A 775 -20.19 -31.18 31.12
CA ASN A 775 -20.96 -32.10 31.96
C ASN A 775 -20.09 -33.24 32.51
N ALA A 776 -18.96 -32.85 33.17
CA ALA A 776 -17.98 -33.81 33.68
C ALA A 776 -17.62 -33.56 35.16
N THR A 777 -17.29 -34.63 35.87
CA THR A 777 -16.92 -34.60 37.28
C THR A 777 -15.64 -35.38 37.51
N CYS A 778 -14.71 -34.79 38.26
CA CYS A 778 -13.49 -35.50 38.70
C CYS A 778 -13.80 -36.46 39.84
N VAL A 779 -13.53 -37.73 39.63
CA VAL A 779 -13.76 -38.79 40.65
C VAL A 779 -12.52 -39.17 41.43
N GLY A 780 -11.34 -38.67 41.03
CA GLY A 780 -10.12 -38.92 41.80
C GLY A 780 -8.84 -38.60 41.08
N TYR A 781 -7.75 -38.73 41.81
CA TYR A 781 -6.38 -38.50 41.32
C TYR A 781 -5.53 -39.76 41.50
N ASN A 782 -4.64 -40.04 40.50
CA ASN A 782 -3.72 -41.18 40.53
C ASN A 782 -4.40 -42.54 40.84
N GLN A 783 -5.64 -42.73 40.38
CA GLN A 783 -6.35 -43.97 40.54
C GLN A 783 -5.89 -45.03 39.54
N LYS A 784 -5.98 -46.30 39.98
CA LYS A 784 -5.65 -47.43 39.13
C LYS A 784 -6.78 -47.62 38.10
N ALA A 785 -6.48 -47.22 36.84
CA ALA A 785 -7.47 -47.32 35.78
C ALA A 785 -7.71 -48.76 35.32
N SER A 786 -8.91 -49.03 34.79
CA SER A 786 -9.28 -50.28 34.13
C SER A 786 -8.54 -50.40 32.75
N LYS A 787 -8.73 -51.56 32.07
CA LYS A 787 -8.15 -51.76 30.74
C LYS A 787 -8.87 -51.01 29.60
N ASP A 788 -10.04 -50.52 29.87
CA ASP A 788 -10.92 -49.88 28.85
C ASP A 788 -11.07 -48.39 29.16
N ILE A 789 -10.05 -47.61 28.75
CA ILE A 789 -9.87 -46.20 29.04
C ILE A 789 -9.68 -45.34 27.78
N ALA A 790 -10.17 -44.13 27.83
CA ALA A 790 -9.75 -43.05 26.93
C ALA A 790 -8.89 -42.05 27.73
N THR A 791 -7.88 -41.49 27.09
CA THR A 791 -6.98 -40.53 27.73
C THR A 791 -6.85 -39.25 26.89
N ALA A 792 -6.60 -38.13 27.59
CA ALA A 792 -6.22 -36.86 26.98
C ALA A 792 -5.07 -36.26 27.79
N MET A 793 -4.11 -35.70 27.09
CA MET A 793 -3.02 -34.97 27.72
C MET A 793 -3.50 -33.60 28.18
N ILE A 794 -3.11 -33.20 29.37
CA ILE A 794 -3.34 -31.86 29.91
C ILE A 794 -2.00 -31.24 30.34
N GLN A 795 -1.98 -29.96 30.55
CA GLN A 795 -0.77 -29.20 30.89
C GLN A 795 0.06 -29.87 32.02
N GLY A 796 1.37 -29.66 32.03
CA GLY A 796 2.26 -30.16 33.06
C GLY A 796 2.59 -31.67 32.97
N GLY A 797 2.28 -32.30 31.84
CA GLY A 797 2.50 -33.73 31.62
C GLY A 797 1.51 -34.62 32.39
N ASN A 798 0.39 -34.04 32.80
CA ASN A 798 -0.71 -34.76 33.46
C ASN A 798 -1.61 -35.42 32.41
N THR A 799 -2.33 -36.46 32.80
CA THR A 799 -3.20 -37.23 31.93
C THR A 799 -4.61 -37.29 32.51
N LEU A 800 -5.58 -36.85 31.71
CA LEU A 800 -7.00 -37.05 31.97
C LEU A 800 -7.39 -38.46 31.51
N ILE A 801 -8.09 -39.20 32.34
CA ILE A 801 -8.49 -40.61 32.12
C ILE A 801 -9.98 -40.73 32.28
N VAL A 802 -10.66 -41.29 31.29
CA VAL A 802 -12.11 -41.65 31.35
C VAL A 802 -12.25 -43.17 31.18
N GLU A 803 -12.92 -43.83 32.09
CA GLU A 803 -13.31 -45.24 31.95
C GLU A 803 -14.49 -45.41 31.03
N LEU A 804 -14.29 -46.07 29.88
CA LEU A 804 -15.28 -46.14 28.79
C LEU A 804 -16.42 -47.14 29.05
N GLY A 805 -16.20 -48.11 29.94
CA GLY A 805 -17.16 -49.22 30.18
C GLY A 805 -18.56 -48.78 30.56
N ALA A 806 -18.70 -47.57 31.15
CA ALA A 806 -19.98 -47.00 31.55
C ALA A 806 -20.72 -46.25 30.43
N TYR A 807 -20.01 -45.86 29.33
CA TYR A 807 -20.47 -44.87 28.35
C TYR A 807 -20.60 -45.36 26.92
N VAL A 808 -19.89 -46.45 26.59
CA VAL A 808 -19.82 -46.99 25.25
C VAL A 808 -20.59 -48.29 25.12
N ASP A 809 -21.65 -48.28 24.31
CA ASP A 809 -22.30 -49.48 23.84
C ASP A 809 -21.34 -50.12 22.80
N LYS A 810 -20.59 -51.15 23.25
CA LYS A 810 -19.58 -51.83 22.42
C LYS A 810 -20.17 -52.37 21.11
N GLU A 811 -21.41 -52.81 21.14
CA GLU A 811 -22.08 -53.34 19.93
C GLU A 811 -22.46 -52.22 18.94
N ALA A 812 -22.95 -51.10 19.44
CA ALA A 812 -23.26 -49.92 18.63
C ALA A 812 -21.99 -49.30 18.03
N GLU A 813 -20.87 -49.20 18.82
CA GLU A 813 -19.58 -48.69 18.34
C GLU A 813 -18.97 -49.61 17.31
N LYS A 814 -19.03 -50.91 17.52
CA LYS A 814 -18.58 -51.92 16.53
C LYS A 814 -19.33 -51.82 15.21
N GLN A 815 -20.65 -51.63 15.27
CA GLN A 815 -21.48 -51.44 14.06
C GLN A 815 -21.11 -50.16 13.33
N LYS A 816 -20.82 -49.07 14.06
CA LYS A 816 -20.40 -47.77 13.50
C LYS A 816 -19.02 -47.88 12.83
N LEU A 817 -18.04 -48.50 13.51
CA LEU A 817 -16.72 -48.73 12.96
C LEU A 817 -16.77 -49.65 11.71
N GLN A 818 -17.63 -50.66 11.71
CA GLN A 818 -17.89 -51.53 10.55
C GLN A 818 -18.48 -50.76 9.37
N ALA A 819 -19.45 -49.87 9.61
CA ALA A 819 -20.03 -48.99 8.57
C ALA A 819 -19.00 -47.99 8.03
N GLU A 820 -18.16 -47.43 8.88
CA GLU A 820 -17.08 -46.53 8.48
C GLU A 820 -16.00 -47.27 7.65
N LEU A 821 -15.64 -48.46 8.05
CA LEU A 821 -14.71 -49.35 7.32
C LEU A 821 -15.26 -49.66 5.91
N GLN A 822 -16.53 -49.98 5.79
CA GLN A 822 -17.17 -50.21 4.51
C GLN A 822 -17.21 -48.97 3.61
N LYS A 823 -17.45 -47.79 4.21
CA LYS A 823 -17.40 -46.52 3.46
C LYS A 823 -16.00 -46.20 2.96
N LEU A 824 -14.98 -46.34 3.81
CA LEU A 824 -13.57 -46.13 3.44
C LEU A 824 -13.12 -47.12 2.37
N GLU A 825 -13.54 -48.39 2.45
CA GLU A 825 -13.28 -49.41 1.43
C GLU A 825 -13.89 -49.00 0.08
N GLY A 826 -15.09 -48.45 0.09
CA GLY A 826 -15.73 -47.89 -1.12
C GLY A 826 -14.93 -46.73 -1.72
N GLU A 827 -14.46 -45.82 -0.91
CA GLU A 827 -13.65 -44.67 -1.36
C GLU A 827 -12.26 -45.08 -1.87
N ILE A 828 -11.60 -46.03 -1.20
CA ILE A 828 -10.33 -46.61 -1.65
C ILE A 828 -10.51 -47.27 -3.01
N LYS A 829 -11.58 -48.11 -3.20
CA LYS A 829 -11.89 -48.75 -4.46
C LYS A 829 -12.19 -47.72 -5.56
N ARG A 830 -12.89 -46.62 -5.24
CA ARG A 830 -13.17 -45.51 -6.17
C ARG A 830 -11.86 -44.87 -6.64
N CYS A 831 -10.99 -44.46 -5.71
CA CYS A 831 -9.71 -43.84 -6.03
C CYS A 831 -8.80 -44.79 -6.82
N THR A 832 -8.72 -46.05 -6.41
CA THR A 832 -7.92 -47.06 -7.10
C THR A 832 -8.42 -47.27 -8.53
N ASN A 833 -9.74 -47.36 -8.75
CA ASN A 833 -10.32 -47.49 -10.09
C ASN A 833 -10.05 -46.25 -10.95
N MET A 834 -10.13 -45.07 -10.39
CA MET A 834 -9.78 -43.85 -11.12
C MET A 834 -8.29 -43.81 -11.52
N LEU A 835 -7.41 -44.16 -10.60
CA LEU A 835 -5.95 -44.18 -10.85
C LEU A 835 -5.50 -45.32 -11.74
N SER A 836 -6.29 -46.42 -11.87
CA SER A 836 -6.06 -47.50 -12.79
C SER A 836 -6.60 -47.25 -14.21
N ASN A 837 -7.36 -46.17 -14.38
CA ASN A 837 -7.89 -45.80 -15.70
C ASN A 837 -6.85 -45.00 -16.48
N GLU A 838 -6.20 -45.67 -17.46
CA GLU A 838 -5.17 -45.04 -18.29
C GLU A 838 -5.64 -43.77 -19.01
N LYS A 839 -6.92 -43.65 -19.37
CA LYS A 839 -7.48 -42.45 -19.98
C LYS A 839 -7.57 -41.27 -19.00
N PHE A 840 -7.81 -41.57 -17.73
CA PHE A 840 -7.80 -40.55 -16.71
C PHE A 840 -6.37 -40.09 -16.41
N VAL A 841 -5.46 -41.01 -16.14
CA VAL A 841 -4.08 -40.69 -15.77
C VAL A 841 -3.32 -39.95 -16.88
N SER A 842 -3.61 -40.28 -18.16
CA SER A 842 -2.94 -39.68 -19.32
C SER A 842 -3.55 -38.34 -19.79
N LYS A 843 -4.82 -38.04 -19.48
CA LYS A 843 -5.53 -36.87 -20.01
C LYS A 843 -5.94 -35.83 -18.96
N ALA A 844 -5.98 -36.21 -17.68
CA ALA A 844 -6.32 -35.26 -16.61
C ALA A 844 -5.09 -34.39 -16.25
N PRO A 845 -5.28 -33.15 -15.78
CA PRO A 845 -4.20 -32.32 -15.24
C PRO A 845 -3.44 -33.07 -14.14
N GLN A 846 -2.11 -32.98 -14.14
CA GLN A 846 -1.25 -33.69 -13.17
C GLN A 846 -1.66 -33.42 -11.72
N ALA A 847 -1.99 -32.16 -11.38
CA ALA A 847 -2.47 -31.77 -10.04
C ALA A 847 -3.73 -32.55 -9.59
N LYS A 848 -4.60 -32.95 -10.54
CA LYS A 848 -5.80 -33.74 -10.23
C LYS A 848 -5.48 -35.21 -10.00
N VAL A 849 -4.52 -35.74 -10.74
CA VAL A 849 -4.02 -37.10 -10.52
C VAL A 849 -3.31 -37.20 -9.17
N ASP A 850 -2.47 -36.24 -8.83
CA ASP A 850 -1.74 -36.20 -7.56
C ASP A 850 -2.71 -36.01 -6.36
N SER A 851 -3.75 -35.21 -6.53
CA SER A 851 -4.83 -35.07 -5.52
C SER A 851 -5.55 -36.39 -5.27
N GLU A 852 -5.84 -37.18 -6.30
CA GLU A 852 -6.49 -38.48 -6.10
C GLU A 852 -5.53 -39.53 -5.50
N ARG A 853 -4.22 -39.44 -5.78
CA ARG A 853 -3.20 -40.27 -5.07
C ARG A 853 -3.14 -39.95 -3.60
N GLN A 854 -3.10 -38.66 -3.23
CA GLN A 854 -3.10 -38.23 -1.85
C GLN A 854 -4.36 -38.70 -1.11
N LYS A 855 -5.53 -38.58 -1.73
CA LYS A 855 -6.80 -39.10 -1.15
C LYS A 855 -6.76 -40.62 -0.94
N LEU A 856 -6.17 -41.37 -1.88
CA LEU A 856 -6.03 -42.83 -1.73
C LEU A 856 -5.15 -43.17 -0.52
N GLU A 857 -4.04 -42.46 -0.35
CA GLU A 857 -3.13 -42.62 0.81
C GLU A 857 -3.84 -42.28 2.11
N ASP A 858 -4.53 -41.14 2.17
CA ASP A 858 -5.29 -40.67 3.33
C ASP A 858 -6.42 -41.66 3.72
N TYR A 859 -7.18 -42.16 2.73
CA TYR A 859 -8.24 -43.15 2.98
C TYR A 859 -7.69 -44.50 3.43
N THR A 860 -6.55 -44.92 2.85
CA THR A 860 -5.87 -46.17 3.25
C THR A 860 -5.33 -46.10 4.68
N SER A 861 -4.75 -44.95 5.04
CA SER A 861 -4.29 -44.72 6.43
C SER A 861 -5.44 -44.74 7.42
N LYS A 862 -6.55 -44.06 7.10
CA LYS A 862 -7.78 -44.08 7.93
C LYS A 862 -8.39 -45.46 8.03
N TYR A 863 -8.45 -46.23 6.93
CA TYR A 863 -8.95 -47.59 6.92
C TYR A 863 -8.15 -48.51 7.84
N ASN A 864 -6.82 -48.42 7.82
CA ASN A 864 -5.95 -49.22 8.67
C ASN A 864 -6.14 -48.86 10.15
N ALA A 865 -6.24 -47.56 10.48
CA ALA A 865 -6.50 -47.10 11.83
C ALA A 865 -7.85 -47.57 12.38
N VAL A 866 -8.92 -47.50 11.58
CA VAL A 866 -10.26 -47.99 11.96
C VAL A 866 -10.25 -49.53 12.12
N LYS A 867 -9.53 -50.23 11.25
CA LYS A 867 -9.39 -51.71 11.31
C LYS A 867 -8.66 -52.16 12.55
N GLU A 868 -7.55 -51.48 12.94
CA GLU A 868 -6.83 -51.73 14.17
C GLU A 868 -7.72 -51.47 15.40
N LYS A 869 -8.48 -50.39 15.39
CA LYS A 869 -9.43 -50.04 16.45
C LYS A 869 -10.52 -51.11 16.62
N LEU A 870 -11.06 -51.61 15.49
CA LEU A 870 -12.05 -52.69 15.49
C LEU A 870 -11.47 -54.02 15.98
N ALA A 871 -10.20 -54.31 15.69
CA ALA A 871 -9.51 -55.54 16.14
C ALA A 871 -9.15 -55.47 17.64
N ALA A 872 -9.01 -54.28 18.21
CA ALA A 872 -8.72 -54.05 19.61
C ALA A 872 -9.97 -54.08 20.52
N MET A 873 -11.20 -53.99 19.94
CA MET A 873 -12.48 -54.10 20.62
C MET A 873 -12.95 -55.54 20.70
#